data_9665bfb9fc6553d4008a22debf49f7d2
#
_entry.id   9665bfb9fc6553d4008a22debf49f7d2
#
_cell.length_a   1.000
_cell.length_b   1.000
_cell.length_c   1.000
_cell.angle_alpha   90.00
_cell.angle_beta   90.00
_cell.angle_gamma   90.00
#
_symmetry.space_group_name_H-M   'P 1'
#
loop_
_entity.id
_entity.type
_entity.pdbx_description
1 polymer ?
#
loop_
_entity_poly.entity_id
_entity_poly.type
_entity_poly.pdbx_seq_one_letter_code
_entity_poly.pdbx_strand_id
1 'polypeptide(L)'
;MSVVAAARAIAVDVKLTMAIAVAATAASAFAADLWSLRPIRRPELPGVTAKGDLNAVDYFIRTRLEKESIAPAPEAPKHVLLRRLSLDLTGLPPTPADVAAFLADSAPGAWSRQVERLLKSPHYGEKWGRHWLDQARYADSDGFRADRFRPHAWRYRQWVIEAFNRDLSFDQFTFEQLAGDLLPNASMDQRIATGFHRNTLTNREGGTDPEQFRIEQVIDRTNTVGTVWLGLTVGCAQCHDHKYDPISQRDYYRLFAFFNEADEDHMDAPMPGELGPYLQARPLYDLKRRELLEANQVPKLQAEWEAGMFEAAAHPGARLDWDHAFDDLRTDCEDGEKILRTPGASRTRRQNKILTDYFLSNYSRVISKERKDELKFDAVLKQLRAVDATLPPASEAPVLRAFDRKSHLLMRGDFKHPGEAVEPGTPTSLPSLNAAGPRATRLDLARWLVARENPLTARVAVNRIWQEYFGRGLSRTSENFGNQGESPSHPELLDWLASEFMDSGWSLKHIHRLIVSSATYRQSSDARPELAVRDPENKLAARQARLRLSAEAIRDSALAVSGLLSPEIGGPSVRPPLPASATIGKDWIESAGRDRYRRGLYIQLNRTAPYPLLVNFDAPNGYGALCRRSRSNTPLQALNLLNDPAFVEAARALAVRSGIEGGNNFQRRLDRSFELCLGRKPANDEREWLLEYWQKQPEPMAWTGLSSVLLNLEEFITRE
;
A
#
# COMPACT_ATOMS: atom_id res chain seq x y z
N MET A 1 30.80 -9.70 60.52
CA MET A 1 30.46 -10.11 59.16
C MET A 1 29.73 -9.01 58.31
N SER A 2 29.87 -7.72 58.58
CA SER A 2 29.05 -6.67 57.94
C SER A 2 29.83 -5.71 57.04
N VAL A 3 31.11 -5.51 57.18
CA VAL A 3 31.86 -4.54 56.39
C VAL A 3 32.35 -5.10 55.04
N VAL A 4 32.66 -6.39 54.98
CA VAL A 4 33.11 -7.05 53.75
C VAL A 4 31.96 -7.29 52.75
N ALA A 5 30.74 -7.51 53.25
CA ALA A 5 29.54 -7.66 52.44
C ALA A 5 29.09 -6.33 51.79
N ALA A 6 29.17 -5.23 52.51
CA ALA A 6 28.86 -3.88 52.00
C ALA A 6 29.88 -3.42 50.94
N ALA A 7 31.19 -3.68 51.15
CA ALA A 7 32.21 -3.36 50.16
C ALA A 7 32.09 -4.18 48.86
N ARG A 8 31.61 -5.44 48.93
CA ARG A 8 31.33 -6.25 47.73
C ARG A 8 30.10 -5.78 46.99
N ALA A 9 29.03 -5.35 47.67
CA ALA A 9 27.82 -4.79 47.04
C ALA A 9 28.12 -3.48 46.29
N ILE A 10 28.88 -2.56 46.90
CA ILE A 10 29.31 -1.29 46.28
C ILE A 10 30.23 -1.55 45.07
N ALA A 11 31.13 -2.53 45.15
CA ALA A 11 32.03 -2.87 44.04
C ALA A 11 31.33 -3.54 42.88
N VAL A 12 30.22 -4.26 43.12
CA VAL A 12 29.38 -4.84 42.08
C VAL A 12 28.54 -3.73 41.38
N ASP A 13 27.99 -2.79 42.16
CA ASP A 13 27.21 -1.66 41.62
C ASP A 13 28.07 -0.71 40.77
N VAL A 14 29.29 -0.41 41.21
CA VAL A 14 30.24 0.45 40.44
C VAL A 14 30.69 -0.26 39.17
N LYS A 15 30.93 -1.57 39.19
CA LYS A 15 31.26 -2.34 37.97
C LYS A 15 30.10 -2.45 37.00
N LEU A 16 28.87 -2.61 37.51
CA LEU A 16 27.66 -2.65 36.70
C LEU A 16 27.38 -1.28 36.08
N THR A 17 27.53 -0.20 36.84
CA THR A 17 27.35 1.18 36.36
C THR A 17 28.42 1.56 35.34
N MET A 18 29.68 1.14 35.57
CA MET A 18 30.74 1.33 34.58
C MET A 18 30.56 0.49 33.31
N ALA A 19 30.08 -0.75 33.42
CA ALA A 19 29.78 -1.60 32.29
C ALA A 19 28.60 -1.05 31.46
N ILE A 20 27.58 -0.52 32.11
CA ILE A 20 26.44 0.16 31.44
C ILE A 20 26.90 1.46 30.79
N ALA A 21 27.75 2.25 31.42
CA ALA A 21 28.31 3.48 30.83
C ALA A 21 29.25 3.18 29.64
N VAL A 22 30.05 2.14 29.73
CA VAL A 22 30.93 1.70 28.60
C VAL A 22 30.09 1.10 27.45
N ALA A 23 29.05 0.34 27.77
CA ALA A 23 28.14 -0.17 26.75
C ALA A 23 27.34 0.96 26.08
N ALA A 24 26.88 1.96 26.82
CA ALA A 24 26.19 3.13 26.29
C ALA A 24 27.13 4.00 25.43
N THR A 25 28.40 4.19 25.84
CA THR A 25 29.38 4.91 25.03
C THR A 25 29.82 4.13 23.79
N ALA A 26 29.93 2.80 23.87
CA ALA A 26 30.21 1.95 22.71
C ALA A 26 29.04 1.94 21.72
N ALA A 27 27.79 1.84 22.17
CA ALA A 27 26.60 1.93 21.35
C ALA A 27 26.48 3.31 20.68
N SER A 28 26.79 4.40 21.40
CA SER A 28 26.82 5.76 20.84
C SER A 28 27.94 5.96 19.83
N ALA A 29 29.10 5.37 20.04
CA ALA A 29 30.21 5.42 19.10
C ALA A 29 29.93 4.61 17.81
N PHE A 30 29.26 3.46 17.93
CA PHE A 30 28.83 2.64 16.78
C PHE A 30 27.72 3.31 15.97
N ALA A 31 26.75 3.98 16.63
CA ALA A 31 25.72 4.74 15.98
C ALA A 31 26.26 5.98 15.24
N ALA A 32 27.32 6.60 15.78
CA ALA A 32 27.96 7.78 15.16
C ALA A 32 28.64 7.47 13.82
N ASP A 33 28.97 6.22 13.55
CA ASP A 33 29.66 5.81 12.31
C ASP A 33 28.70 5.40 11.19
N LEU A 34 27.43 5.04 11.50
CA LEU A 34 26.45 4.66 10.49
C LEU A 34 25.96 5.88 9.70
N TRP A 35 26.24 5.90 8.40
CA TRP A 35 25.93 7.02 7.50
C TRP A 35 24.48 7.51 7.61
N SER A 36 23.52 6.60 7.75
CA SER A 36 22.08 6.88 7.76
C SER A 36 21.61 7.57 9.04
N LEU A 37 22.32 7.38 10.17
CA LEU A 37 21.99 8.01 11.45
C LEU A 37 22.63 9.39 11.65
N ARG A 38 23.53 9.80 10.73
CA ARG A 38 24.09 11.15 10.76
C ARG A 38 23.02 12.19 10.42
N PRO A 39 23.03 13.37 11.05
CA PRO A 39 22.11 14.45 10.71
C PRO A 39 22.13 14.78 9.22
N ILE A 40 20.99 15.00 8.63
CA ILE A 40 20.87 15.48 7.25
C ILE A 40 21.47 16.88 7.17
N ARG A 41 22.41 17.08 6.25
CA ARG A 41 22.98 18.40 5.96
C ARG A 41 22.75 18.68 4.49
N ARG A 42 22.27 19.89 4.16
CA ARG A 42 22.11 20.30 2.76
C ARG A 42 23.48 20.58 2.15
N PRO A 43 23.96 19.76 1.20
CA PRO A 43 25.22 20.04 0.53
C PRO A 43 25.10 21.23 -0.40
N GLU A 44 26.20 21.94 -0.62
CA GLU A 44 26.30 22.91 -1.71
C GLU A 44 26.28 22.21 -3.06
N LEU A 45 25.76 22.89 -4.10
CA LEU A 45 25.78 22.35 -5.44
C LEU A 45 27.21 22.28 -5.95
N PRO A 46 27.68 21.11 -6.40
CA PRO A 46 29.04 20.99 -6.91
C PRO A 46 29.18 21.75 -8.23
N GLY A 47 30.36 22.31 -8.48
CA GLY A 47 30.69 22.89 -9.77
C GLY A 47 30.81 21.82 -10.86
N VAL A 48 30.22 22.07 -12.03
CA VAL A 48 30.34 21.21 -13.21
C VAL A 48 30.85 21.99 -14.41
N THR A 49 31.62 21.35 -15.27
CA THR A 49 32.13 21.95 -16.52
C THR A 49 31.08 21.91 -17.64
N ALA A 50 30.05 21.11 -17.50
CA ALA A 50 29.02 20.90 -18.52
C ALA A 50 28.16 22.17 -18.74
N LYS A 51 27.90 22.50 -19.99
CA LYS A 51 26.99 23.56 -20.43
C LYS A 51 25.61 22.96 -20.69
N GLY A 52 24.54 23.66 -20.35
CA GLY A 52 23.16 23.27 -20.65
C GLY A 52 22.20 23.68 -19.54
N ASP A 53 20.91 23.39 -19.76
CA ASP A 53 19.85 23.61 -18.79
C ASP A 53 19.84 22.45 -17.77
N LEU A 54 20.68 22.59 -16.73
CA LEU A 54 20.89 21.61 -15.67
C LEU A 54 20.20 22.04 -14.38
N ASN A 55 19.57 21.09 -13.70
CA ASN A 55 19.04 21.31 -12.36
C ASN A 55 19.96 20.67 -11.28
N ALA A 56 19.57 20.80 -10.01
CA ALA A 56 20.38 20.32 -8.89
C ALA A 56 20.73 18.82 -8.99
N VAL A 57 19.80 17.97 -9.45
CA VAL A 57 20.07 16.52 -9.66
C VAL A 57 21.24 16.31 -10.62
N ASP A 58 21.23 17.08 -11.70
CA ASP A 58 22.25 16.95 -12.75
C ASP A 58 23.64 17.33 -12.26
N TYR A 59 23.76 18.36 -11.41
CA TYR A 59 25.05 18.75 -10.86
C TYR A 59 25.72 17.62 -10.09
N PHE A 60 25.00 16.92 -9.21
CA PHE A 60 25.54 15.80 -8.45
C PHE A 60 25.88 14.61 -9.34
N ILE A 61 25.00 14.24 -10.26
CA ILE A 61 25.23 13.11 -11.17
C ILE A 61 26.41 13.41 -12.10
N ARG A 62 26.46 14.59 -12.72
CA ARG A 62 27.55 14.98 -13.63
C ARG A 62 28.89 15.02 -12.94
N THR A 63 28.98 15.60 -11.75
CA THR A 63 30.22 15.60 -10.96
C THR A 63 30.75 14.19 -10.71
N ARG A 64 29.85 13.24 -10.40
CA ARG A 64 30.26 11.85 -10.20
C ARG A 64 30.70 11.19 -11.50
N LEU A 65 30.00 11.42 -12.60
CA LEU A 65 30.37 10.90 -13.92
C LEU A 65 31.70 11.48 -14.41
N GLU A 66 31.99 12.76 -14.19
CA GLU A 66 33.24 13.42 -14.52
C GLU A 66 34.40 12.79 -13.75
N LYS A 67 34.26 12.52 -12.44
CA LYS A 67 35.26 11.82 -11.63
C LYS A 67 35.58 10.42 -12.16
N GLU A 68 34.60 9.74 -12.72
CA GLU A 68 34.77 8.40 -13.31
C GLU A 68 35.17 8.46 -14.81
N SER A 69 35.31 9.65 -15.39
CA SER A 69 35.57 9.84 -16.83
C SER A 69 34.50 9.11 -17.70
N ILE A 70 33.24 9.22 -17.33
CA ILE A 70 32.10 8.66 -18.05
C ILE A 70 31.26 9.82 -18.60
N ALA A 71 31.03 9.82 -19.91
CA ALA A 71 30.06 10.75 -20.49
C ALA A 71 28.62 10.25 -20.23
N PRO A 72 27.63 11.14 -19.94
CA PRO A 72 26.24 10.75 -19.88
C PRO A 72 25.71 10.33 -21.25
N ALA A 73 24.63 9.53 -21.27
CA ALA A 73 23.91 9.22 -22.50
C ALA A 73 23.26 10.50 -23.11
N PRO A 74 23.04 10.55 -24.43
CA PRO A 74 22.31 11.63 -25.06
C PRO A 74 20.84 11.66 -24.59
N GLU A 75 20.16 12.75 -24.85
CA GLU A 75 18.73 12.87 -24.60
C GLU A 75 17.93 11.90 -25.48
N ALA A 76 16.91 11.25 -24.91
CA ALA A 76 16.06 10.33 -25.64
C ALA A 76 15.12 11.08 -26.62
N PRO A 77 14.63 10.42 -27.68
CA PRO A 77 13.66 10.99 -28.60
C PRO A 77 12.37 11.48 -27.89
N LYS A 78 11.78 12.56 -28.37
CA LYS A 78 10.59 13.17 -27.75
C LYS A 78 9.44 12.18 -27.48
N HIS A 79 9.14 11.27 -28.42
CA HIS A 79 8.07 10.28 -28.22
C HIS A 79 8.38 9.30 -27.09
N VAL A 80 9.64 8.86 -26.96
CA VAL A 80 10.11 8.02 -25.85
C VAL A 80 9.99 8.77 -24.54
N LEU A 81 10.43 10.05 -24.51
CA LEU A 81 10.33 10.89 -23.32
C LEU A 81 8.90 11.07 -22.84
N LEU A 82 7.95 11.35 -23.74
CA LEU A 82 6.55 11.54 -23.36
C LEU A 82 5.92 10.23 -22.90
N ARG A 83 6.23 9.09 -23.55
CA ARG A 83 5.77 7.77 -23.12
C ARG A 83 6.30 7.43 -21.73
N ARG A 84 7.60 7.64 -21.47
CA ARG A 84 8.25 7.47 -20.18
C ARG A 84 7.55 8.31 -19.11
N LEU A 85 7.42 9.60 -19.35
CA LEU A 85 6.82 10.54 -18.40
C LEU A 85 5.37 10.17 -18.06
N SER A 86 4.57 9.81 -19.06
CA SER A 86 3.18 9.43 -18.88
C SER A 86 3.06 8.16 -18.02
N LEU A 87 3.83 7.13 -18.34
CA LEU A 87 3.86 5.87 -17.59
C LEU A 87 4.37 6.07 -16.16
N ASP A 88 5.39 6.91 -15.96
CA ASP A 88 5.97 7.17 -14.64
C ASP A 88 5.06 8.01 -13.75
N LEU A 89 4.37 9.00 -14.28
CA LEU A 89 3.51 9.89 -13.49
C LEU A 89 2.08 9.40 -13.35
N THR A 90 1.54 8.72 -14.37
CA THR A 90 0.11 8.33 -14.38
C THR A 90 -0.13 6.83 -14.50
N GLY A 91 0.90 6.06 -14.86
CA GLY A 91 0.77 4.61 -15.11
C GLY A 91 0.01 4.28 -16.40
N LEU A 92 -0.21 5.25 -17.28
CA LEU A 92 -0.93 5.10 -18.55
C LEU A 92 -0.05 5.60 -19.71
N PRO A 93 -0.13 4.99 -20.91
CA PRO A 93 0.55 5.50 -22.07
C PRO A 93 -0.09 6.82 -22.53
N PRO A 94 0.65 7.71 -23.22
CA PRO A 94 0.09 8.91 -23.82
C PRO A 94 -0.85 8.54 -24.97
N THR A 95 -1.85 9.36 -25.24
CA THR A 95 -2.66 9.22 -26.43
C THR A 95 -1.87 9.63 -27.69
N PRO A 96 -2.22 9.11 -28.90
CA PRO A 96 -1.60 9.58 -30.13
C PRO A 96 -1.72 11.10 -30.35
N ALA A 97 -2.81 11.72 -29.87
CA ALA A 97 -2.99 13.16 -29.91
C ALA A 97 -1.99 13.90 -29.01
N ASP A 98 -1.74 13.39 -27.79
CA ASP A 98 -0.72 13.95 -26.89
C ASP A 98 0.67 13.88 -27.52
N VAL A 99 1.00 12.74 -28.15
CA VAL A 99 2.29 12.53 -28.83
C VAL A 99 2.44 13.53 -29.99
N ALA A 100 1.44 13.62 -30.87
CA ALA A 100 1.46 14.53 -31.99
C ALA A 100 1.59 16.00 -31.54
N ALA A 101 0.84 16.41 -30.54
CA ALA A 101 0.90 17.75 -29.97
C ALA A 101 2.29 18.07 -29.40
N PHE A 102 2.89 17.15 -28.65
CA PHE A 102 4.22 17.35 -28.07
C PHE A 102 5.33 17.36 -29.14
N LEU A 103 5.24 16.51 -30.16
CA LEU A 103 6.20 16.52 -31.27
C LEU A 103 6.16 17.84 -32.06
N ALA A 104 4.99 18.42 -32.24
CA ALA A 104 4.80 19.70 -32.90
C ALA A 104 5.20 20.92 -32.04
N ASP A 105 5.24 20.76 -30.71
CA ASP A 105 5.58 21.85 -29.80
C ASP A 105 7.10 22.10 -29.78
N SER A 106 7.52 23.17 -30.47
CA SER A 106 8.91 23.64 -30.48
C SER A 106 9.16 24.83 -29.56
N ALA A 107 8.14 25.34 -28.87
CA ALA A 107 8.27 26.49 -27.99
C ALA A 107 9.11 26.16 -26.72
N PRO A 108 9.87 27.12 -26.18
CA PRO A 108 10.57 26.98 -24.92
C PRO A 108 9.63 26.47 -23.81
N GLY A 109 10.11 25.54 -22.98
CA GLY A 109 9.33 24.97 -21.90
C GLY A 109 8.30 23.87 -22.32
N ALA A 110 8.35 23.37 -23.54
CA ALA A 110 7.47 22.29 -23.99
C ALA A 110 7.49 21.08 -23.03
N TRP A 111 8.67 20.67 -22.58
CA TRP A 111 8.83 19.61 -21.59
C TRP A 111 8.14 19.93 -20.26
N SER A 112 8.39 21.11 -19.70
CA SER A 112 7.81 21.53 -18.42
C SER A 112 6.27 21.57 -18.49
N ARG A 113 5.70 21.97 -19.64
CA ARG A 113 4.23 21.92 -19.83
C ARG A 113 3.68 20.50 -19.74
N GLN A 114 4.38 19.49 -20.27
CA GLN A 114 3.97 18.09 -20.17
C GLN A 114 4.09 17.59 -18.73
N VAL A 115 5.18 17.93 -18.04
CA VAL A 115 5.37 17.59 -16.61
C VAL A 115 4.21 18.14 -15.77
N GLU A 116 3.88 19.44 -15.90
CA GLU A 116 2.79 20.05 -15.13
C GLU A 116 1.42 19.46 -15.48
N ARG A 117 1.17 19.17 -16.75
CA ARG A 117 -0.08 18.53 -17.19
C ARG A 117 -0.28 17.17 -16.52
N LEU A 118 0.76 16.34 -16.49
CA LEU A 118 0.68 14.99 -15.94
C LEU A 118 0.67 14.98 -14.41
N LEU A 119 1.37 15.89 -13.73
CA LEU A 119 1.30 16.06 -12.27
C LEU A 119 -0.09 16.54 -11.80
N LYS A 120 -0.84 17.25 -12.66
CA LYS A 120 -2.24 17.65 -12.38
C LYS A 120 -3.26 16.57 -12.73
N SER A 121 -2.86 15.52 -13.44
CA SER A 121 -3.77 14.43 -13.80
C SER A 121 -4.27 13.71 -12.55
N PRO A 122 -5.58 13.38 -12.46
CA PRO A 122 -6.09 12.59 -11.35
C PRO A 122 -5.54 11.15 -11.32
N HIS A 123 -4.99 10.66 -12.43
CA HIS A 123 -4.30 9.38 -12.53
C HIS A 123 -2.93 9.36 -11.83
N TYR A 124 -2.38 10.52 -11.48
CA TYR A 124 -1.18 10.62 -10.66
C TYR A 124 -1.37 9.96 -9.29
N GLY A 125 -2.47 10.25 -8.61
CA GLY A 125 -2.78 9.65 -7.32
C GLY A 125 -3.00 8.14 -7.39
N GLU A 126 -3.58 7.61 -8.48
CA GLU A 126 -3.70 6.17 -8.69
C GLU A 126 -2.34 5.49 -8.84
N LYS A 127 -1.44 6.07 -9.65
CA LYS A 127 -0.09 5.53 -9.88
C LYS A 127 0.76 5.55 -8.61
N TRP A 128 0.88 6.70 -7.96
CA TRP A 128 1.74 6.87 -6.80
C TRP A 128 1.11 6.34 -5.52
N GLY A 129 -0.22 6.41 -5.42
CA GLY A 129 -0.97 5.73 -4.37
C GLY A 129 -0.75 4.22 -4.37
N ARG A 130 -0.61 3.57 -5.55
CA ARG A 130 -0.31 2.13 -5.62
C ARG A 130 1.01 1.79 -4.94
N HIS A 131 2.08 2.57 -5.15
CA HIS A 131 3.36 2.35 -4.48
C HIS A 131 3.26 2.51 -2.97
N TRP A 132 2.45 3.45 -2.50
CA TRP A 132 2.19 3.60 -1.07
C TRP A 132 1.37 2.42 -0.50
N LEU A 133 0.37 1.94 -1.22
CA LEU A 133 -0.46 0.81 -0.82
C LEU A 133 0.34 -0.49 -0.68
N ASP A 134 1.42 -0.67 -1.45
CA ASP A 134 2.36 -1.79 -1.29
C ASP A 134 3.10 -1.69 0.07
N GLN A 135 3.55 -0.50 0.43
CA GLN A 135 4.18 -0.25 1.73
C GLN A 135 3.18 -0.37 2.89
N ALA A 136 1.95 0.05 2.67
CA ALA A 136 0.85 -0.09 3.62
C ALA A 136 0.30 -1.53 3.72
N ARG A 137 0.82 -2.50 2.95
CA ARG A 137 0.34 -3.90 2.86
C ARG A 137 -1.17 -4.02 2.64
N TYR A 138 -1.70 -3.09 1.83
CA TYR A 138 -3.12 -3.04 1.51
C TYR A 138 -3.60 -4.35 0.87
N ALA A 139 -4.74 -4.84 1.36
CA ALA A 139 -5.50 -5.91 0.74
C ALA A 139 -6.99 -5.79 1.07
N ASP A 140 -7.82 -6.40 0.23
CA ASP A 140 -9.27 -6.46 0.39
C ASP A 140 -9.72 -7.71 1.17
N SER A 141 -8.78 -8.43 1.83
CA SER A 141 -9.10 -9.64 2.59
C SER A 141 -8.27 -9.76 3.87
N ASP A 142 -8.71 -10.65 4.77
CA ASP A 142 -8.14 -10.83 6.10
C ASP A 142 -6.78 -11.54 6.10
N GLY A 143 -6.53 -12.43 5.13
CA GLY A 143 -5.43 -13.39 5.16
C GLY A 143 -5.79 -14.65 5.97
N PHE A 144 -4.79 -15.46 6.32
CA PHE A 144 -4.95 -16.79 6.90
C PHE A 144 -5.82 -17.71 6.02
N ARG A 145 -6.22 -18.88 6.53
CA ARG A 145 -6.99 -19.85 5.76
C ARG A 145 -8.41 -19.38 5.43
N ALA A 146 -9.04 -18.65 6.35
CA ALA A 146 -10.40 -18.16 6.18
C ALA A 146 -10.50 -17.00 5.16
N ASP A 147 -9.47 -16.20 5.01
CA ASP A 147 -9.28 -15.08 4.07
C ASP A 147 -10.55 -14.31 3.68
N ARG A 148 -11.33 -13.88 4.67
CA ARG A 148 -12.61 -13.21 4.44
C ARG A 148 -12.43 -11.85 3.77
N PHE A 149 -13.34 -11.52 2.86
CA PHE A 149 -13.38 -10.23 2.17
C PHE A 149 -13.67 -9.07 3.13
N ARG A 150 -12.95 -7.95 2.96
CA ARG A 150 -13.08 -6.70 3.70
C ARG A 150 -13.83 -5.65 2.85
N PRO A 151 -15.13 -5.54 2.96
CA PRO A 151 -15.95 -4.76 2.02
C PRO A 151 -15.66 -3.26 2.02
N HIS A 152 -15.03 -2.75 3.09
CA HIS A 152 -14.77 -1.33 3.28
C HIS A 152 -13.29 -0.94 3.25
N ALA A 153 -12.37 -1.87 2.99
CA ALA A 153 -10.93 -1.59 2.91
C ALA A 153 -10.61 -0.51 1.86
N TRP A 154 -11.36 -0.49 0.76
CA TRP A 154 -11.20 0.46 -0.34
C TRP A 154 -11.32 1.94 0.08
N ARG A 155 -11.96 2.27 1.21
CA ARG A 155 -12.05 3.64 1.71
C ARG A 155 -10.67 4.21 2.06
N TYR A 156 -9.77 3.41 2.63
CA TYR A 156 -8.39 3.81 2.85
C TYR A 156 -7.63 4.00 1.52
N ARG A 157 -7.81 3.08 0.55
CA ARG A 157 -7.22 3.24 -0.79
C ARG A 157 -7.68 4.54 -1.46
N GLN A 158 -8.97 4.86 -1.36
CA GLN A 158 -9.56 6.11 -1.86
C GLN A 158 -8.86 7.33 -1.24
N TRP A 159 -8.75 7.35 0.08
CA TRP A 159 -8.07 8.41 0.80
C TRP A 159 -6.63 8.60 0.34
N VAL A 160 -5.88 7.51 0.14
CA VAL A 160 -4.49 7.55 -0.37
C VAL A 160 -4.44 8.21 -1.74
N ILE A 161 -5.30 7.79 -2.70
CA ILE A 161 -5.34 8.36 -4.05
C ILE A 161 -5.61 9.87 -3.99
N GLU A 162 -6.58 10.28 -3.19
CA GLU A 162 -6.96 11.69 -3.03
C GLU A 162 -5.85 12.51 -2.35
N ALA A 163 -5.18 11.97 -1.35
CA ALA A 163 -4.05 12.62 -0.68
C ALA A 163 -2.89 12.91 -1.66
N PHE A 164 -2.51 11.94 -2.50
CA PHE A 164 -1.51 12.15 -3.56
C PHE A 164 -1.98 13.17 -4.60
N ASN A 165 -3.24 13.13 -5.03
CA ASN A 165 -3.75 14.06 -6.03
C ASN A 165 -3.75 15.51 -5.57
N ARG A 166 -4.10 15.77 -4.29
CA ARG A 166 -4.05 17.10 -3.69
C ARG A 166 -2.66 17.53 -3.23
N ASP A 167 -1.64 16.70 -3.45
CA ASP A 167 -0.26 16.91 -2.95
C ASP A 167 -0.25 17.20 -1.44
N LEU A 168 -0.99 16.37 -0.67
CA LEU A 168 -0.96 16.48 0.79
C LEU A 168 0.48 16.34 1.25
N SER A 169 0.97 17.33 2.00
CA SER A 169 2.36 17.33 2.46
C SER A 169 2.68 16.05 3.24
N PHE A 170 3.86 15.48 3.03
CA PHE A 170 4.19 14.15 3.55
C PHE A 170 4.22 14.10 5.09
N ASP A 171 4.48 15.23 5.75
CA ASP A 171 4.35 15.36 7.20
C ASP A 171 2.89 15.25 7.64
N GLN A 172 1.96 16.00 7.01
CA GLN A 172 0.53 15.89 7.30
C GLN A 172 -0.02 14.50 6.92
N PHE A 173 0.43 13.94 5.80
CA PHE A 173 0.12 12.57 5.38
C PHE A 173 0.55 11.53 6.43
N THR A 174 1.70 11.76 7.09
CA THR A 174 2.20 10.94 8.18
C THR A 174 1.35 11.10 9.44
N PHE A 175 1.01 12.35 9.82
CA PHE A 175 0.15 12.61 10.98
C PHE A 175 -1.20 11.93 10.85
N GLU A 176 -1.86 12.07 9.70
CA GLU A 176 -3.18 11.52 9.48
C GLU A 176 -3.21 10.00 9.50
N GLN A 177 -2.20 9.34 8.94
CA GLN A 177 -2.14 7.88 8.92
C GLN A 177 -1.79 7.27 10.27
N LEU A 178 -0.86 7.86 11.02
CA LEU A 178 -0.42 7.30 12.29
C LEU A 178 -1.35 7.68 13.46
N ALA A 179 -1.97 8.86 13.39
CA ALA A 179 -2.66 9.46 14.52
C ALA A 179 -3.83 10.37 14.10
N GLY A 180 -4.47 10.11 12.96
CA GLY A 180 -5.57 10.93 12.46
C GLY A 180 -6.76 11.03 13.41
N ASP A 181 -7.00 9.99 14.21
CA ASP A 181 -8.01 9.96 15.28
C ASP A 181 -7.64 10.80 16.52
N LEU A 182 -6.37 11.14 16.69
CA LEU A 182 -5.85 11.94 17.80
C LEU A 182 -5.69 13.44 17.45
N LEU A 183 -5.96 13.83 16.21
CA LEU A 183 -5.88 15.23 15.80
C LEU A 183 -7.03 16.04 16.44
N PRO A 184 -6.80 17.29 16.82
CA PRO A 184 -7.86 18.16 17.34
C PRO A 184 -9.01 18.29 16.32
N ASN A 185 -10.24 18.01 16.73
CA ASN A 185 -11.43 18.03 15.88
C ASN A 185 -11.28 17.21 14.60
N ALA A 186 -10.67 16.02 14.72
CA ALA A 186 -10.36 15.13 13.61
C ALA A 186 -11.55 14.97 12.63
N SER A 187 -11.33 15.30 11.37
CA SER A 187 -12.31 15.12 10.30
C SER A 187 -12.54 13.62 9.99
N MET A 188 -13.58 13.32 9.22
CA MET A 188 -13.82 11.96 8.72
C MET A 188 -12.62 11.45 7.93
N ASP A 189 -12.07 12.24 7.02
CA ASP A 189 -10.93 11.86 6.17
C ASP A 189 -9.67 11.58 7.00
N GLN A 190 -9.39 12.38 8.02
CA GLN A 190 -8.28 12.18 8.93
C GLN A 190 -8.38 10.86 9.71
N ARG A 191 -9.59 10.48 10.11
CA ARG A 191 -9.84 9.19 10.74
C ARG A 191 -9.71 8.02 9.76
N ILE A 192 -10.22 8.17 8.51
CA ILE A 192 -10.08 7.17 7.45
C ILE A 192 -8.59 6.88 7.16
N ALA A 193 -7.72 7.88 7.25
CA ALA A 193 -6.29 7.73 7.07
C ALA A 193 -5.68 6.67 8.01
N THR A 194 -6.19 6.52 9.23
CA THR A 194 -5.74 5.49 10.18
C THR A 194 -5.99 4.06 9.68
N GLY A 195 -6.72 3.89 8.59
CA GLY A 195 -6.85 2.65 7.84
C GLY A 195 -5.51 2.02 7.44
N PHE A 196 -4.40 2.80 7.40
CA PHE A 196 -3.04 2.27 7.30
C PHE A 196 -2.77 1.15 8.31
N HIS A 197 -3.22 1.32 9.53
CA HIS A 197 -3.04 0.36 10.62
C HIS A 197 -4.04 -0.82 10.57
N ARG A 198 -5.08 -0.72 9.73
CA ARG A 198 -6.10 -1.76 9.59
C ARG A 198 -5.77 -2.79 8.50
N ASN A 199 -4.62 -2.66 7.85
CA ASN A 199 -4.13 -3.59 6.83
C ASN A 199 -3.37 -4.81 7.42
N THR A 200 -3.37 -4.98 8.73
CA THR A 200 -2.84 -6.17 9.42
C THR A 200 -3.59 -7.43 9.02
N LEU A 201 -2.97 -8.59 9.15
CA LEU A 201 -3.67 -9.87 9.04
C LEU A 201 -4.69 -10.00 10.17
N THR A 202 -5.82 -10.63 9.91
CA THR A 202 -6.85 -10.94 10.92
C THR A 202 -7.17 -12.42 10.87
N ASN A 203 -6.90 -13.14 11.96
CA ASN A 203 -7.28 -14.54 12.08
C ASN A 203 -8.72 -14.65 12.59
N ARG A 204 -9.53 -15.47 11.92
CA ARG A 204 -10.92 -15.78 12.28
C ARG A 204 -11.15 -17.29 12.33
N GLU A 205 -10.11 -18.06 12.64
CA GLU A 205 -10.19 -19.51 12.74
C GLU A 205 -10.55 -19.93 14.17
N GLY A 206 -11.37 -20.97 14.32
CA GLY A 206 -11.74 -21.50 15.61
C GLY A 206 -10.54 -22.06 16.40
N GLY A 207 -10.61 -22.02 17.71
CA GLY A 207 -9.55 -22.54 18.62
C GLY A 207 -8.30 -21.66 18.70
N THR A 208 -8.32 -20.44 18.18
CA THR A 208 -7.19 -19.49 18.25
C THR A 208 -7.26 -18.63 19.52
N ASP A 209 -6.12 -18.14 19.98
CA ASP A 209 -6.03 -17.19 21.09
C ASP A 209 -6.15 -15.75 20.54
N PRO A 210 -7.26 -15.02 20.82
CA PRO A 210 -7.46 -13.66 20.32
C PRO A 210 -6.40 -12.68 20.76
N GLU A 211 -5.84 -12.83 21.99
CA GLU A 211 -4.78 -11.95 22.48
C GLU A 211 -3.47 -12.18 21.73
N GLN A 212 -3.15 -13.40 21.34
CA GLN A 212 -2.00 -13.69 20.49
C GLN A 212 -2.10 -12.89 19.18
N PHE A 213 -3.23 -13.00 18.47
CA PHE A 213 -3.39 -12.33 17.18
C PHE A 213 -3.48 -10.82 17.31
N ARG A 214 -4.04 -10.30 18.40
CA ARG A 214 -3.99 -8.87 18.71
C ARG A 214 -2.55 -8.38 18.86
N ILE A 215 -1.72 -9.11 19.61
CA ILE A 215 -0.28 -8.80 19.80
C ILE A 215 0.47 -8.88 18.46
N GLU A 216 0.20 -9.91 17.64
CA GLU A 216 0.79 -10.05 16.31
C GLU A 216 0.45 -8.86 15.40
N GLN A 217 -0.79 -8.34 15.47
CA GLN A 217 -1.17 -7.12 14.74
C GLN A 217 -0.40 -5.88 15.23
N VAL A 218 -0.16 -5.75 16.54
CA VAL A 218 0.62 -4.63 17.08
C VAL A 218 2.10 -4.75 16.67
N ILE A 219 2.65 -5.95 16.68
CA ILE A 219 4.00 -6.27 16.17
C ILE A 219 4.11 -5.88 14.68
N ASP A 220 3.13 -6.27 13.87
CA ASP A 220 3.10 -5.93 12.44
C ASP A 220 3.04 -4.41 12.22
N ARG A 221 2.23 -3.67 12.97
CA ARG A 221 2.19 -2.19 12.92
C ARG A 221 3.55 -1.58 13.28
N THR A 222 4.18 -2.08 14.33
CA THR A 222 5.50 -1.62 14.78
C THR A 222 6.56 -1.84 13.70
N ASN A 223 6.64 -3.05 13.18
CA ASN A 223 7.59 -3.43 12.12
C ASN A 223 7.36 -2.62 10.84
N THR A 224 6.09 -2.44 10.47
CA THR A 224 5.72 -1.67 9.27
C THR A 224 6.14 -0.21 9.40
N VAL A 225 5.91 0.44 10.54
CA VAL A 225 6.34 1.83 10.76
C VAL A 225 7.86 1.94 10.74
N GLY A 226 8.58 1.02 11.38
CA GLY A 226 10.04 0.93 11.31
C GLY A 226 10.55 0.82 9.86
N THR A 227 9.96 -0.05 9.07
CA THR A 227 10.35 -0.25 7.68
C THR A 227 9.95 0.92 6.78
N VAL A 228 8.72 1.43 6.91
CA VAL A 228 8.15 2.42 5.96
C VAL A 228 8.73 3.80 6.17
N TRP A 229 8.85 4.28 7.41
CA TRP A 229 9.37 5.63 7.69
C TRP A 229 10.86 5.66 8.01
N LEU A 230 11.35 4.68 8.78
CA LEU A 230 12.74 4.69 9.20
C LEU A 230 13.66 3.91 8.26
N GLY A 231 13.11 3.03 7.40
CA GLY A 231 13.93 2.13 6.59
C GLY A 231 14.79 1.21 7.47
N LEU A 232 14.27 0.76 8.61
CA LEU A 232 14.98 -0.11 9.57
C LEU A 232 14.22 -1.42 9.78
N THR A 233 14.96 -2.50 9.92
CA THR A 233 14.43 -3.84 10.21
C THR A 233 14.24 -4.06 11.70
N VAL A 234 13.42 -3.21 12.36
CA VAL A 234 13.26 -3.19 13.82
C VAL A 234 12.76 -4.52 14.42
N GLY A 235 12.11 -5.36 13.61
CA GLY A 235 11.51 -6.63 14.05
C GLY A 235 12.52 -7.64 14.63
N CYS A 236 13.81 -7.54 14.32
CA CYS A 236 14.84 -8.35 14.96
C CYS A 236 14.93 -8.10 16.47
N ALA A 237 14.57 -6.89 16.89
CA ALA A 237 14.59 -6.49 18.31
C ALA A 237 13.37 -6.98 19.12
N GLN A 238 12.42 -7.69 18.51
CA GLN A 238 11.29 -8.28 19.21
C GLN A 238 11.69 -9.32 20.27
N CYS A 239 12.70 -10.16 19.97
CA CYS A 239 13.07 -11.28 20.85
C CYS A 239 14.35 -11.04 21.66
N HIS A 240 15.24 -10.18 21.19
CA HIS A 240 16.55 -9.83 21.78
C HIS A 240 17.02 -8.49 21.21
N ASP A 241 18.04 -7.88 21.76
CA ASP A 241 18.64 -6.67 21.17
C ASP A 241 19.02 -6.91 19.71
N HIS A 242 18.80 -5.93 18.84
CA HIS A 242 19.06 -6.06 17.42
C HIS A 242 20.53 -6.41 17.18
N LYS A 243 20.77 -7.45 16.36
CA LYS A 243 22.11 -8.01 16.19
C LYS A 243 23.13 -7.03 15.59
N TYR A 244 22.67 -6.15 14.70
CA TYR A 244 23.54 -5.28 13.89
C TYR A 244 23.30 -3.80 14.13
N ASP A 245 22.08 -3.40 14.39
CA ASP A 245 21.70 -2.00 14.56
C ASP A 245 21.57 -1.64 16.04
N PRO A 246 21.83 -0.39 16.43
CA PRO A 246 21.79 0.03 17.83
C PRO A 246 20.34 0.22 18.33
N ILE A 247 19.55 -0.85 18.33
CA ILE A 247 18.16 -0.91 18.76
C ILE A 247 18.04 -2.03 19.80
N SER A 248 17.78 -1.67 21.05
CA SER A 248 17.55 -2.65 22.11
C SER A 248 16.16 -3.27 22.02
N GLN A 249 15.96 -4.43 22.63
CA GLN A 249 14.63 -5.03 22.80
C GLN A 249 13.68 -4.06 23.54
N ARG A 250 14.19 -3.32 24.52
CA ARG A 250 13.43 -2.30 25.23
C ARG A 250 12.98 -1.17 24.30
N ASP A 251 13.85 -0.68 23.40
CA ASP A 251 13.48 0.33 22.41
C ASP A 251 12.38 -0.16 21.48
N TYR A 252 12.43 -1.42 21.08
CA TYR A 252 11.37 -2.05 20.27
C TYR A 252 10.01 -2.03 20.99
N TYR A 253 9.96 -2.44 22.28
CA TYR A 253 8.70 -2.45 23.02
C TYR A 253 8.22 -1.05 23.44
N ARG A 254 9.10 -0.08 23.52
CA ARG A 254 8.69 1.33 23.62
C ARG A 254 8.01 1.82 22.35
N LEU A 255 8.51 1.41 21.18
CA LEU A 255 7.87 1.72 19.89
C LEU A 255 6.54 0.95 19.73
N PHE A 256 6.51 -0.33 20.12
CA PHE A 256 5.32 -1.17 20.18
C PHE A 256 4.21 -0.55 21.04
N ALA A 257 4.55 0.09 22.15
CA ALA A 257 3.59 0.65 23.08
C ALA A 257 2.67 1.72 22.44
N PHE A 258 3.16 2.51 21.48
CA PHE A 258 2.32 3.45 20.73
C PHE A 258 1.14 2.78 20.01
N PHE A 259 1.34 1.57 19.49
CA PHE A 259 0.33 0.84 18.72
C PHE A 259 -0.48 -0.11 19.60
N ASN A 260 0.03 -0.50 20.76
CA ASN A 260 -0.71 -1.25 21.76
C ASN A 260 -1.79 -0.40 22.43
N GLU A 261 -1.60 0.93 22.50
CA GLU A 261 -2.56 1.92 23.00
C GLU A 261 -3.58 2.34 21.93
N ALA A 262 -3.99 1.39 21.10
CA ALA A 262 -5.01 1.59 20.08
C ALA A 262 -5.87 0.35 19.92
N ASP A 263 -7.13 0.57 19.58
CA ASP A 263 -8.08 -0.46 19.21
C ASP A 263 -8.55 -0.27 17.77
N GLU A 264 -8.90 -1.39 17.15
CA GLU A 264 -9.58 -1.41 15.86
C GLU A 264 -11.04 -1.04 16.00
N ASP A 265 -11.54 -0.21 15.07
CA ASP A 265 -12.93 0.22 15.03
C ASP A 265 -13.40 0.41 13.59
N HIS A 266 -14.70 0.61 13.41
CA HIS A 266 -15.34 0.99 12.15
C HIS A 266 -16.18 2.24 12.38
N MET A 267 -16.23 3.13 11.37
CA MET A 267 -17.04 4.32 11.41
C MET A 267 -17.86 4.48 10.14
N ASP A 268 -19.03 5.14 10.27
CA ASP A 268 -19.77 5.61 9.09
C ASP A 268 -18.90 6.62 8.31
N ALA A 269 -18.70 6.35 7.05
CA ALA A 269 -17.85 7.14 6.15
C ALA A 269 -18.49 7.29 4.76
N PRO A 270 -19.69 7.91 4.69
CA PRO A 270 -20.45 8.01 3.45
C PRO A 270 -19.71 8.79 2.39
N MET A 271 -19.82 8.34 1.13
CA MET A 271 -19.35 9.07 -0.03
C MET A 271 -20.27 10.28 -0.35
N PRO A 272 -19.77 11.27 -1.10
CA PRO A 272 -20.63 12.32 -1.63
C PRO A 272 -21.83 11.73 -2.38
N GLY A 273 -23.04 12.17 -2.03
CA GLY A 273 -24.30 11.66 -2.59
C GLY A 273 -24.94 10.49 -1.86
N GLU A 274 -24.20 9.75 -1.01
CA GLU A 274 -24.78 8.65 -0.21
C GLU A 274 -25.53 9.17 1.02
N LEU A 275 -25.01 10.20 1.68
CA LEU A 275 -25.50 10.65 2.99
C LEU A 275 -26.96 11.12 2.95
N GLY A 276 -27.36 11.89 1.96
CA GLY A 276 -28.72 12.44 1.85
C GLY A 276 -29.79 11.36 1.78
N PRO A 277 -29.77 10.46 0.78
CA PRO A 277 -30.70 9.35 0.66
C PRO A 277 -30.71 8.43 1.90
N TYR A 278 -29.53 8.15 2.46
CA TYR A 278 -29.39 7.35 3.68
C TYR A 278 -30.11 7.98 4.89
N LEU A 279 -29.83 9.27 5.18
CA LEU A 279 -30.44 9.97 6.30
C LEU A 279 -31.95 10.11 6.12
N GLN A 280 -32.43 10.27 4.89
CA GLN A 280 -33.86 10.35 4.58
C GLN A 280 -34.60 9.02 4.83
N ALA A 281 -33.99 7.89 4.43
CA ALA A 281 -34.60 6.56 4.57
C ALA A 281 -34.45 5.98 5.98
N ARG A 282 -33.41 6.36 6.71
CA ARG A 282 -33.01 5.77 8.00
C ARG A 282 -34.12 5.76 9.08
N PRO A 283 -34.86 6.84 9.33
CA PRO A 283 -35.89 6.83 10.39
C PRO A 283 -36.97 5.75 10.19
N LEU A 284 -37.44 5.59 8.95
CA LEU A 284 -38.43 4.57 8.60
C LEU A 284 -37.86 3.15 8.69
N TYR A 285 -36.57 3.01 8.26
CA TYR A 285 -35.86 1.75 8.39
C TYR A 285 -35.70 1.35 9.87
N ASP A 286 -35.22 2.25 10.72
CA ASP A 286 -34.99 1.98 12.15
C ASP A 286 -36.32 1.62 12.84
N LEU A 287 -37.44 2.27 12.46
CA LEU A 287 -38.78 1.95 12.95
C LEU A 287 -39.20 0.53 12.56
N LYS A 288 -39.19 0.21 11.26
CA LYS A 288 -39.60 -1.10 10.74
C LYS A 288 -38.75 -2.25 11.31
N ARG A 289 -37.44 -2.04 11.43
CA ARG A 289 -36.56 -3.04 12.01
C ARG A 289 -36.89 -3.29 13.48
N ARG A 290 -37.09 -2.23 14.26
CA ARG A 290 -37.46 -2.33 15.67
C ARG A 290 -38.79 -3.04 15.84
N GLU A 291 -39.85 -2.65 15.13
CA GLU A 291 -41.17 -3.27 15.16
C GLU A 291 -41.11 -4.77 14.86
N LEU A 292 -40.32 -5.16 13.84
CA LEU A 292 -40.15 -6.56 13.48
C LEU A 292 -39.44 -7.36 14.58
N LEU A 293 -38.39 -6.80 15.20
CA LEU A 293 -37.65 -7.44 16.29
C LEU A 293 -38.56 -7.57 17.56
N GLU A 294 -39.30 -6.55 17.91
CA GLU A 294 -40.21 -6.54 19.07
C GLU A 294 -41.35 -7.53 18.87
N ALA A 295 -42.00 -7.56 17.71
CA ALA A 295 -43.09 -8.49 17.38
C ALA A 295 -42.65 -9.96 17.51
N ASN A 296 -41.37 -10.28 17.33
CA ASN A 296 -40.81 -11.62 17.46
C ASN A 296 -40.06 -11.84 18.79
N GLN A 297 -40.26 -10.96 19.77
CA GLN A 297 -39.60 -11.02 21.11
C GLN A 297 -38.09 -11.11 21.07
N VAL A 298 -37.45 -10.69 19.97
CA VAL A 298 -36.02 -10.80 19.77
C VAL A 298 -35.22 -10.09 20.86
N PRO A 299 -35.52 -8.87 21.32
CA PRO A 299 -34.76 -8.21 22.38
C PRO A 299 -34.70 -9.00 23.68
N LYS A 300 -35.81 -9.63 24.07
CA LYS A 300 -35.87 -10.46 25.29
C LYS A 300 -35.01 -11.73 25.12
N LEU A 301 -35.22 -12.45 24.04
CA LEU A 301 -34.52 -13.71 23.75
C LEU A 301 -33.02 -13.49 23.58
N GLN A 302 -32.63 -12.38 22.97
CA GLN A 302 -31.22 -12.01 22.83
C GLN A 302 -30.57 -11.69 24.18
N ALA A 303 -31.31 -11.00 25.09
CA ALA A 303 -30.78 -10.74 26.43
C ALA A 303 -30.57 -12.04 27.25
N GLU A 304 -31.48 -13.02 27.12
CA GLU A 304 -31.36 -14.34 27.71
C GLU A 304 -30.12 -15.09 27.12
N TRP A 305 -29.94 -15.01 25.82
CA TRP A 305 -28.81 -15.59 25.14
C TRP A 305 -27.47 -14.91 25.54
N GLU A 306 -27.42 -13.59 25.60
CA GLU A 306 -26.24 -12.85 26.06
C GLU A 306 -25.84 -13.25 27.47
N ALA A 307 -26.81 -13.44 28.39
CA ALA A 307 -26.55 -13.93 29.73
C ALA A 307 -25.94 -15.35 29.71
N GLY A 308 -26.44 -16.23 28.85
CA GLY A 308 -25.90 -17.59 28.68
C GLY A 308 -24.46 -17.58 28.13
N MET A 309 -24.15 -16.66 27.22
CA MET A 309 -22.79 -16.46 26.70
C MET A 309 -21.80 -15.95 27.78
N PHE A 310 -22.26 -15.03 28.65
CA PHE A 310 -21.46 -14.58 29.79
C PHE A 310 -21.18 -15.71 30.78
N GLU A 311 -22.19 -16.56 31.04
CA GLU A 311 -22.03 -17.72 31.93
C GLU A 311 -21.03 -18.73 31.34
N ALA A 312 -21.11 -19.04 30.04
CA ALA A 312 -20.13 -19.91 29.39
C ALA A 312 -18.70 -19.33 29.46
N ALA A 313 -18.55 -18.03 29.23
CA ALA A 313 -17.25 -17.36 29.33
C ALA A 313 -16.68 -17.38 30.76
N ALA A 314 -17.55 -17.34 31.79
CA ALA A 314 -17.14 -17.35 33.20
C ALA A 314 -16.83 -18.76 33.73
N HIS A 315 -17.52 -19.79 33.24
CA HIS A 315 -17.44 -21.18 33.72
C HIS A 315 -17.23 -22.17 32.56
N PRO A 316 -16.09 -22.12 31.84
CA PRO A 316 -15.81 -23.02 30.74
C PRO A 316 -15.87 -24.50 31.17
N GLY A 317 -16.50 -25.33 30.37
CA GLY A 317 -16.71 -26.76 30.62
C GLY A 317 -17.97 -27.08 31.41
N ALA A 318 -18.73 -26.12 31.90
CA ALA A 318 -19.98 -26.34 32.62
C ALA A 318 -21.12 -26.76 31.66
N ARG A 319 -21.14 -26.20 30.45
CA ARG A 319 -22.16 -26.47 29.44
C ARG A 319 -21.54 -26.44 28.04
N LEU A 320 -21.20 -27.60 27.52
CA LEU A 320 -20.46 -27.76 26.25
C LEU A 320 -21.17 -27.13 25.04
N ASP A 321 -22.50 -27.14 24.99
CA ASP A 321 -23.29 -26.50 23.95
C ASP A 321 -23.09 -24.97 23.92
N TRP A 322 -23.04 -24.34 25.08
CA TRP A 322 -22.80 -22.92 25.22
C TRP A 322 -21.32 -22.53 25.08
N ASP A 323 -20.42 -23.42 25.52
CA ASP A 323 -18.97 -23.21 25.31
C ASP A 323 -18.66 -23.15 23.79
N HIS A 324 -19.21 -24.10 23.02
CA HIS A 324 -19.09 -24.08 21.57
C HIS A 324 -19.74 -22.85 20.95
N ALA A 325 -20.93 -22.46 21.41
CA ALA A 325 -21.61 -21.27 20.88
C ALA A 325 -20.83 -19.98 21.19
N PHE A 326 -20.14 -19.90 22.34
CA PHE A 326 -19.29 -18.78 22.68
C PHE A 326 -18.02 -18.75 21.82
N ASP A 327 -17.39 -19.91 21.57
CA ASP A 327 -16.23 -20.00 20.66
C ASP A 327 -16.60 -19.62 19.22
N ASP A 328 -17.74 -20.07 18.75
CA ASP A 328 -18.30 -19.66 17.43
C ASP A 328 -18.60 -18.14 17.37
N LEU A 329 -19.09 -17.53 18.45
CA LEU A 329 -19.26 -16.08 18.51
C LEU A 329 -17.94 -15.34 18.35
N ARG A 330 -16.88 -15.84 18.97
CA ARG A 330 -15.52 -15.25 18.91
C ARG A 330 -14.92 -15.36 17.51
N THR A 331 -15.22 -16.41 16.78
CA THR A 331 -14.60 -16.73 15.49
C THR A 331 -15.44 -16.32 14.28
N ASP A 332 -16.76 -16.55 14.33
CA ASP A 332 -17.67 -16.34 13.22
C ASP A 332 -18.34 -14.97 13.20
N CYS A 333 -18.43 -14.30 14.35
CA CYS A 333 -18.99 -12.95 14.46
C CYS A 333 -17.87 -11.90 14.43
N GLU A 334 -18.00 -10.90 13.57
CA GLU A 334 -17.07 -9.77 13.54
C GLU A 334 -17.07 -9.04 14.89
N ASP A 335 -15.93 -9.00 15.57
CA ASP A 335 -15.78 -8.44 16.92
C ASP A 335 -16.76 -9.02 17.96
N GLY A 336 -17.28 -10.26 17.77
CA GLY A 336 -18.40 -10.80 18.52
C GLY A 336 -18.25 -10.73 20.04
N GLU A 337 -17.14 -11.21 20.60
CA GLU A 337 -16.86 -11.14 22.05
C GLU A 337 -16.75 -9.68 22.53
N LYS A 338 -16.08 -8.81 21.78
CA LYS A 338 -15.93 -7.39 22.10
C LYS A 338 -17.28 -6.68 22.14
N ILE A 339 -18.14 -6.96 21.16
CA ILE A 339 -19.49 -6.40 21.10
C ILE A 339 -20.33 -6.94 22.26
N LEU A 340 -20.28 -8.24 22.54
CA LEU A 340 -20.96 -8.85 23.67
C LEU A 340 -20.59 -8.18 24.99
N ARG A 341 -19.28 -7.97 25.24
CA ARG A 341 -18.77 -7.32 26.47
C ARG A 341 -19.05 -5.81 26.54
N THR A 342 -19.40 -5.17 25.42
CA THR A 342 -19.81 -3.76 25.41
C THR A 342 -21.21 -3.64 25.99
N PRO A 343 -21.45 -2.80 27.03
CA PRO A 343 -22.79 -2.60 27.59
C PRO A 343 -23.78 -2.19 26.48
N GLY A 344 -24.96 -2.77 26.47
CA GLY A 344 -25.95 -2.58 25.40
C GLY A 344 -26.25 -1.10 25.08
N ALA A 345 -26.33 -0.24 26.12
CA ALA A 345 -26.52 1.19 25.96
C ALA A 345 -25.34 1.94 25.31
N SER A 346 -24.16 1.34 25.34
CA SER A 346 -22.92 1.91 24.76
C SER A 346 -22.58 1.33 23.41
N ARG A 347 -23.32 0.30 22.95
CA ARG A 347 -23.12 -0.29 21.63
C ARG A 347 -23.56 0.66 20.53
N THR A 348 -22.74 0.79 19.51
CA THR A 348 -23.12 1.50 18.29
C THR A 348 -24.30 0.77 17.59
N ARG A 349 -24.99 1.47 16.70
CA ARG A 349 -26.03 0.88 15.86
C ARG A 349 -25.52 -0.33 15.06
N ARG A 350 -24.31 -0.22 14.50
CA ARG A 350 -23.65 -1.29 13.76
C ARG A 350 -23.39 -2.50 14.66
N GLN A 351 -22.84 -2.29 15.84
CA GLN A 351 -22.59 -3.36 16.82
C GLN A 351 -23.87 -4.08 17.22
N ASN A 352 -24.95 -3.33 17.50
CA ASN A 352 -26.25 -3.93 17.80
C ASN A 352 -26.78 -4.74 16.62
N LYS A 353 -26.63 -4.23 15.38
CA LYS A 353 -27.05 -4.98 14.18
C LYS A 353 -26.26 -6.28 14.03
N ILE A 354 -24.95 -6.24 14.12
CA ILE A 354 -24.08 -7.41 14.00
C ILE A 354 -24.46 -8.48 15.03
N LEU A 355 -24.57 -8.10 16.29
CA LEU A 355 -24.87 -9.05 17.37
C LEU A 355 -26.29 -9.64 17.24
N THR A 356 -27.28 -8.82 16.89
CA THR A 356 -28.67 -9.28 16.69
C THR A 356 -28.77 -10.23 15.49
N ASP A 357 -28.14 -9.89 14.36
CA ASP A 357 -28.16 -10.74 13.15
C ASP A 357 -27.43 -12.06 13.41
N TYR A 358 -26.31 -12.02 14.15
CA TYR A 358 -25.60 -13.23 14.60
C TYR A 358 -26.45 -14.09 15.53
N PHE A 359 -27.07 -13.49 16.56
CA PHE A 359 -27.99 -14.17 17.47
C PHE A 359 -29.08 -14.91 16.71
N LEU A 360 -29.80 -14.22 15.83
CA LEU A 360 -30.89 -14.81 15.05
C LEU A 360 -30.42 -15.98 14.17
N SER A 361 -29.20 -15.92 13.65
CA SER A 361 -28.64 -16.97 12.80
C SER A 361 -28.15 -18.19 13.58
N ASN A 362 -27.72 -18.02 14.84
CA ASN A 362 -26.99 -19.04 15.60
C ASN A 362 -27.67 -19.49 16.89
N TYR A 363 -28.75 -18.85 17.32
CA TYR A 363 -29.46 -19.24 18.57
C TYR A 363 -29.90 -20.69 18.59
N SER A 364 -30.20 -21.26 17.43
CA SER A 364 -30.59 -22.68 17.28
C SER A 364 -29.53 -23.67 17.76
N ARG A 365 -28.32 -23.24 18.05
CA ARG A 365 -27.21 -24.09 18.55
C ARG A 365 -27.37 -24.44 20.02
N VAL A 366 -28.07 -23.58 20.79
CA VAL A 366 -28.19 -23.69 22.26
C VAL A 366 -29.65 -23.93 22.71
N ILE A 367 -30.58 -24.18 21.79
CA ILE A 367 -31.98 -24.46 22.08
C ILE A 367 -32.42 -25.78 21.45
N SER A 368 -33.54 -26.36 21.94
CA SER A 368 -34.10 -27.57 21.36
C SER A 368 -34.64 -27.35 19.96
N LYS A 369 -34.80 -28.43 19.20
CA LYS A 369 -35.36 -28.40 17.85
C LYS A 369 -36.80 -27.87 17.86
N GLU A 370 -37.64 -28.28 18.84
CA GLU A 370 -38.99 -27.84 18.99
C GLU A 370 -39.06 -26.32 19.20
N ARG A 371 -38.15 -25.78 20.03
CA ARG A 371 -38.07 -24.33 20.28
C ARG A 371 -37.63 -23.57 19.04
N LYS A 372 -36.71 -24.15 18.25
CA LYS A 372 -36.31 -23.57 16.95
C LYS A 372 -37.48 -23.48 15.99
N ASP A 373 -38.28 -24.53 15.88
CA ASP A 373 -39.44 -24.60 14.99
C ASP A 373 -40.56 -23.61 15.40
N GLU A 374 -40.72 -23.34 16.72
CA GLU A 374 -41.62 -22.32 17.25
C GLU A 374 -41.17 -20.90 16.89
N LEU A 375 -39.90 -20.59 17.08
CA LEU A 375 -39.37 -19.22 16.93
C LEU A 375 -39.26 -18.77 15.47
N LYS A 376 -39.12 -19.68 14.52
CA LYS A 376 -39.07 -19.41 13.06
C LYS A 376 -38.09 -18.30 12.64
N PHE A 377 -36.93 -18.22 13.29
CA PHE A 377 -35.95 -17.14 13.09
C PHE A 377 -35.47 -17.02 11.62
N ASP A 378 -35.50 -18.08 10.86
CA ASP A 378 -35.18 -18.03 9.41
C ASP A 378 -36.20 -17.12 8.66
N ALA A 379 -37.49 -17.13 9.06
CA ALA A 379 -38.49 -16.24 8.50
C ALA A 379 -38.26 -14.78 8.94
N VAL A 380 -37.89 -14.57 10.22
CA VAL A 380 -37.51 -13.24 10.74
C VAL A 380 -36.29 -12.68 10.02
N LEU A 381 -35.25 -13.49 9.83
CA LEU A 381 -34.07 -13.09 9.06
C LEU A 381 -34.40 -12.72 7.62
N LYS A 382 -35.29 -13.47 6.97
CA LYS A 382 -35.73 -13.15 5.61
C LYS A 382 -36.46 -11.80 5.56
N GLN A 383 -37.32 -11.51 6.53
CA GLN A 383 -38.01 -10.22 6.64
C GLN A 383 -37.02 -9.07 6.96
N LEU A 384 -36.05 -9.30 7.86
CA LEU A 384 -35.00 -8.33 8.17
C LEU A 384 -34.17 -7.98 6.93
N ARG A 385 -33.79 -8.97 6.13
CA ARG A 385 -33.08 -8.73 4.85
C ARG A 385 -33.90 -7.87 3.88
N ALA A 386 -35.22 -8.07 3.83
CA ALA A 386 -36.10 -7.23 3.03
C ALA A 386 -36.19 -5.79 3.57
N VAL A 387 -36.20 -5.61 4.89
CA VAL A 387 -36.11 -4.28 5.53
C VAL A 387 -34.71 -3.65 5.25
N ASP A 388 -33.62 -4.41 5.41
CA ASP A 388 -32.27 -3.93 5.15
C ASP A 388 -32.10 -3.43 3.71
N ALA A 389 -32.72 -4.09 2.73
CA ALA A 389 -32.71 -3.69 1.33
C ALA A 389 -33.41 -2.33 1.06
N THR A 390 -34.22 -1.82 2.00
CA THR A 390 -34.87 -0.50 1.88
C THR A 390 -33.96 0.66 2.29
N LEU A 391 -32.85 0.38 2.97
CA LEU A 391 -31.88 1.41 3.39
C LEU A 391 -30.85 1.60 2.29
N PRO A 392 -30.74 2.81 1.70
CA PRO A 392 -29.66 3.12 0.78
C PRO A 392 -28.29 2.85 1.43
N PRO A 393 -27.31 2.36 0.68
CA PRO A 393 -25.99 2.09 1.24
C PRO A 393 -25.34 3.39 1.73
N ALA A 394 -24.66 3.32 2.86
CA ALA A 394 -23.69 4.31 3.30
C ALA A 394 -22.37 3.59 3.53
N SER A 395 -21.31 4.12 2.92
CA SER A 395 -19.98 3.54 3.05
C SER A 395 -19.50 3.67 4.50
N GLU A 396 -18.79 2.64 4.96
CA GLU A 396 -18.09 2.63 6.24
C GLU A 396 -16.57 2.63 5.99
N ALA A 397 -15.77 2.94 7.01
CA ALA A 397 -14.33 2.83 6.96
C ALA A 397 -13.77 2.11 8.18
N PRO A 398 -12.82 1.20 7.99
CA PRO A 398 -12.03 0.65 9.08
C PRO A 398 -11.04 1.71 9.58
N VAL A 399 -11.05 2.00 10.89
CA VAL A 399 -10.24 3.04 11.52
C VAL A 399 -9.57 2.53 12.80
N LEU A 400 -8.63 3.29 13.35
CA LEU A 400 -8.18 3.14 14.72
C LEU A 400 -8.88 4.14 15.65
N ARG A 401 -8.91 3.80 16.91
CA ARG A 401 -9.21 4.72 18.02
C ARG A 401 -8.20 4.55 19.15
N ALA A 402 -7.99 5.60 19.94
CA ALA A 402 -7.18 5.51 21.13
C ALA A 402 -7.81 4.54 22.15
N PHE A 403 -6.96 3.82 22.84
CA PHE A 403 -7.33 2.91 23.92
C PHE A 403 -6.23 2.90 24.98
N ASP A 404 -6.60 2.98 26.27
CA ASP A 404 -5.61 2.93 27.35
C ASP A 404 -5.26 1.47 27.67
N ARG A 405 -4.03 1.09 27.38
CA ARG A 405 -3.51 -0.26 27.65
C ARG A 405 -2.05 -0.18 28.09
N LYS A 406 -1.73 -0.88 29.18
CA LYS A 406 -0.35 -1.02 29.65
C LYS A 406 0.46 -1.89 28.69
N SER A 407 1.69 -1.52 28.46
CA SER A 407 2.63 -2.27 27.63
C SER A 407 3.76 -2.85 28.46
N HIS A 408 4.21 -4.02 28.08
CA HIS A 408 5.31 -4.73 28.72
C HIS A 408 6.30 -5.21 27.66
N LEU A 409 7.55 -5.30 28.05
CA LEU A 409 8.54 -6.05 27.30
C LEU A 409 8.12 -7.53 27.32
N LEU A 410 8.03 -8.17 26.17
CA LEU A 410 7.68 -9.59 26.06
C LEU A 410 8.97 -10.41 26.03
N MET A 411 9.18 -11.24 27.05
CA MET A 411 10.39 -12.05 27.19
C MET A 411 10.53 -12.99 25.98
N ARG A 412 11.61 -12.85 25.21
CA ARG A 412 11.86 -13.60 23.96
C ARG A 412 10.73 -13.45 22.91
N GLY A 413 9.97 -12.35 22.97
CA GLY A 413 8.83 -12.12 22.07
C GLY A 413 7.55 -12.87 22.43
N ASP A 414 7.52 -13.60 23.55
CA ASP A 414 6.38 -14.41 23.98
C ASP A 414 5.39 -13.57 24.80
N PHE A 415 4.17 -13.38 24.26
CA PHE A 415 3.12 -12.58 24.89
C PHE A 415 2.63 -13.17 26.24
N LYS A 416 2.82 -14.47 26.49
CA LYS A 416 2.47 -15.14 27.75
C LYS A 416 3.47 -14.86 28.88
N HIS A 417 4.63 -14.29 28.52
CA HIS A 417 5.69 -13.99 29.48
C HIS A 417 6.00 -12.48 29.49
N PRO A 418 5.10 -11.64 30.05
CA PRO A 418 5.35 -10.20 30.17
C PRO A 418 6.46 -9.94 31.21
N GLY A 419 7.43 -9.12 30.82
CA GLY A 419 8.50 -8.63 31.66
C GLY A 419 8.19 -7.25 32.26
N GLU A 420 9.19 -6.37 32.29
CA GLU A 420 9.03 -5.01 32.82
C GLU A 420 8.01 -4.19 32.02
N ALA A 421 7.32 -3.29 32.72
CA ALA A 421 6.44 -2.34 32.08
C ALA A 421 7.24 -1.32 31.25
N VAL A 422 6.73 -0.94 30.10
CA VAL A 422 7.35 0.04 29.21
C VAL A 422 6.34 1.11 28.82
N GLU A 423 6.82 2.35 28.73
CA GLU A 423 6.04 3.48 28.24
C GLU A 423 6.39 3.75 26.75
N PRO A 424 5.46 4.34 25.97
CA PRO A 424 5.72 4.73 24.60
C PRO A 424 6.98 5.59 24.45
N GLY A 425 7.82 5.29 23.47
CA GLY A 425 9.07 6.01 23.23
C GLY A 425 9.76 5.54 21.96
N THR A 426 10.82 6.24 21.58
CA THR A 426 11.60 5.99 20.37
C THR A 426 12.95 5.36 20.67
N PRO A 427 13.62 4.74 19.69
CA PRO A 427 14.96 4.16 19.88
C PRO A 427 15.96 5.19 20.42
N THR A 428 16.74 4.79 21.43
CA THR A 428 17.69 5.66 22.12
C THR A 428 18.86 6.10 21.24
N SER A 429 19.13 5.39 20.18
CA SER A 429 20.15 5.72 19.16
C SER A 429 19.73 6.81 18.15
N LEU A 430 18.47 7.22 18.20
CA LEU A 430 17.90 8.25 17.34
C LEU A 430 17.60 9.52 18.19
N PRO A 431 17.34 10.68 17.56
CA PRO A 431 16.98 11.90 18.30
C PRO A 431 15.85 11.67 19.31
N SER A 432 15.95 12.33 20.46
CA SER A 432 14.97 12.15 21.54
C SER A 432 13.57 12.58 21.14
N LEU A 433 12.57 11.82 21.58
CA LEU A 433 11.18 12.18 21.41
C LEU A 433 10.79 13.31 22.37
N ASN A 434 10.18 14.37 21.85
CA ASN A 434 9.59 15.46 22.64
C ASN A 434 8.08 15.23 22.72
N ALA A 435 7.60 14.62 23.81
CA ALA A 435 6.18 14.41 24.03
C ALA A 435 5.48 15.73 24.41
N ALA A 436 4.28 15.96 23.88
CA ALA A 436 3.47 17.13 24.21
C ALA A 436 2.81 17.06 25.61
N GLY A 437 2.71 15.85 26.17
CA GLY A 437 2.06 15.58 27.45
C GLY A 437 2.91 14.68 28.36
N PRO A 438 2.36 14.27 29.52
CA PRO A 438 3.07 13.42 30.47
C PRO A 438 3.34 12.00 29.93
N ARG A 439 2.56 11.57 28.95
CA ARG A 439 2.71 10.30 28.24
C ARG A 439 2.70 10.55 26.75
N ALA A 440 3.66 9.97 26.05
CA ALA A 440 3.76 10.11 24.59
C ALA A 440 2.65 9.33 23.87
N THR A 441 2.16 9.88 22.77
CA THR A 441 1.08 9.32 21.96
C THR A 441 1.54 9.02 20.54
N ARG A 442 0.70 8.34 19.73
CA ARG A 442 0.94 8.14 18.29
C ARG A 442 1.14 9.46 17.52
N LEU A 443 0.53 10.55 17.98
CA LEU A 443 0.73 11.86 17.36
C LEU A 443 2.13 12.42 17.64
N ASP A 444 2.68 12.17 18.84
CA ASP A 444 4.06 12.55 19.16
C ASP A 444 5.06 11.71 18.35
N LEU A 445 4.79 10.41 18.17
CA LEU A 445 5.57 9.56 17.27
C LEU A 445 5.54 10.10 15.82
N ALA A 446 4.36 10.47 15.31
CA ALA A 446 4.23 11.01 13.97
C ALA A 446 5.02 12.31 13.78
N ARG A 447 4.96 13.23 14.76
CA ARG A 447 5.77 14.48 14.77
C ARG A 447 7.26 14.16 14.78
N TRP A 448 7.69 13.20 15.59
CA TRP A 448 9.09 12.79 15.68
C TRP A 448 9.60 12.20 14.37
N LEU A 449 8.79 11.40 13.67
CA LEU A 449 9.17 10.80 12.38
C LEU A 449 9.47 11.87 11.32
N VAL A 450 8.72 12.96 11.28
CA VAL A 450 8.91 14.03 10.30
C VAL A 450 9.62 15.26 10.86
N ALA A 451 10.17 15.14 12.08
CA ALA A 451 11.01 16.18 12.63
C ALA A 451 12.28 16.37 11.79
N ARG A 452 12.75 17.62 11.66
CA ARG A 452 13.94 17.93 10.84
C ARG A 452 15.19 17.21 11.32
N GLU A 453 15.25 16.93 12.61
CA GLU A 453 16.34 16.22 13.28
C GLU A 453 16.32 14.71 12.99
N ASN A 454 15.20 14.15 12.52
CA ASN A 454 15.12 12.72 12.17
C ASN A 454 15.96 12.48 10.91
N PRO A 455 17.04 11.67 11.00
CA PRO A 455 17.96 11.50 9.88
C PRO A 455 17.44 10.56 8.78
N LEU A 456 16.35 9.84 9.01
CA LEU A 456 15.92 8.71 8.17
C LEU A 456 14.75 9.05 7.27
N THR A 457 13.65 9.55 7.79
CA THR A 457 12.36 9.62 7.08
C THR A 457 12.44 10.32 5.73
N ALA A 458 13.07 11.49 5.67
CA ALA A 458 13.19 12.23 4.40
C ALA A 458 14.08 11.49 3.38
N ARG A 459 15.23 10.92 3.84
CA ARG A 459 16.10 10.11 2.99
C ARG A 459 15.39 8.87 2.43
N VAL A 460 14.66 8.16 3.28
CA VAL A 460 13.90 6.96 2.90
C VAL A 460 12.85 7.29 1.85
N ALA A 461 12.08 8.36 2.05
CA ALA A 461 11.04 8.80 1.12
C ALA A 461 11.62 9.15 -0.26
N VAL A 462 12.62 10.02 -0.32
CA VAL A 462 13.22 10.44 -1.61
C VAL A 462 13.99 9.32 -2.29
N ASN A 463 14.60 8.40 -1.53
CA ASN A 463 15.27 7.22 -2.08
C ASN A 463 14.28 6.28 -2.81
N ARG A 464 13.08 6.09 -2.26
CA ARG A 464 12.03 5.28 -2.89
C ARG A 464 11.44 5.95 -4.13
N ILE A 465 11.26 7.26 -4.11
CA ILE A 465 10.86 8.01 -5.30
C ILE A 465 11.91 7.84 -6.41
N TRP A 466 13.18 8.03 -6.09
CA TRP A 466 14.29 7.81 -7.01
C TRP A 466 14.29 6.40 -7.61
N GLN A 467 14.09 5.38 -6.76
CA GLN A 467 14.02 3.98 -7.15
C GLN A 467 12.98 3.70 -8.25
N GLU A 468 11.82 4.34 -8.18
CA GLU A 468 10.76 4.13 -9.17
C GLU A 468 11.14 4.69 -10.54
N TYR A 469 11.91 5.79 -10.58
CA TYR A 469 12.37 6.40 -11.83
C TYR A 469 13.60 5.72 -12.44
N PHE A 470 14.50 5.23 -11.62
CA PHE A 470 15.80 4.69 -12.09
C PHE A 470 15.93 3.17 -11.88
N GLY A 471 14.88 2.51 -11.36
CA GLY A 471 14.85 1.06 -11.11
C GLY A 471 15.66 0.62 -9.89
N ARG A 472 16.44 1.52 -9.32
CA ARG A 472 17.28 1.33 -8.15
C ARG A 472 17.30 2.61 -7.32
N GLY A 473 17.23 2.49 -6.00
CA GLY A 473 17.44 3.62 -5.08
C GLY A 473 18.90 4.11 -5.11
N LEU A 474 19.14 5.32 -4.66
CA LEU A 474 20.49 5.82 -4.37
C LEU A 474 21.17 4.90 -3.35
N SER A 475 20.45 4.49 -2.29
CA SER A 475 20.71 3.27 -1.53
C SER A 475 19.83 2.16 -2.06
N ARG A 476 20.41 1.02 -2.42
CA ARG A 476 19.70 -0.11 -3.04
C ARG A 476 18.74 -0.80 -2.09
N THR A 477 19.10 -0.85 -0.82
CA THR A 477 18.31 -1.50 0.25
C THR A 477 17.27 -0.55 0.82
N SER A 478 16.23 -0.24 0.03
CA SER A 478 15.20 0.74 0.39
C SER A 478 14.40 0.40 1.65
N GLU A 479 14.45 -0.86 2.07
CA GLU A 479 13.86 -1.41 3.29
C GLU A 479 14.82 -1.42 4.49
N ASN A 480 16.14 -1.22 4.26
CA ASN A 480 17.15 -1.32 5.30
C ASN A 480 18.27 -0.30 5.09
N PHE A 481 18.26 0.75 5.87
CA PHE A 481 19.31 1.78 5.98
C PHE A 481 20.23 1.56 7.20
N GLY A 482 20.04 0.45 7.92
CA GLY A 482 20.89 0.01 9.02
C GLY A 482 22.23 -0.54 8.54
N ASN A 483 22.99 -1.14 9.47
CA ASN A 483 24.34 -1.66 9.23
C ASN A 483 24.42 -2.74 8.14
N GLN A 484 23.32 -3.44 7.86
CA GLN A 484 23.25 -4.44 6.78
C GLN A 484 22.81 -3.83 5.45
N GLY A 485 22.49 -2.54 5.44
CA GLY A 485 22.09 -1.80 4.24
C GLY A 485 23.28 -1.38 3.39
N GLU A 486 23.02 -1.16 2.10
CA GLU A 486 24.03 -0.65 1.16
C GLU A 486 24.17 0.88 1.31
N SER A 487 25.40 1.37 1.39
CA SER A 487 25.67 2.81 1.36
C SER A 487 25.19 3.44 0.05
N PRO A 488 24.70 4.69 0.07
CA PRO A 488 24.20 5.35 -1.13
C PRO A 488 25.32 5.58 -2.16
N SER A 489 25.00 5.39 -3.44
CA SER A 489 25.92 5.65 -4.57
C SER A 489 26.28 7.14 -4.69
N HIS A 490 25.34 8.01 -4.32
CA HIS A 490 25.46 9.47 -4.33
C HIS A 490 24.95 10.03 -3.00
N PRO A 491 25.76 9.95 -1.92
CA PRO A 491 25.31 10.36 -0.58
C PRO A 491 24.92 11.84 -0.52
N GLU A 492 25.67 12.72 -1.18
CA GLU A 492 25.39 14.15 -1.23
C GLU A 492 24.05 14.44 -1.96
N LEU A 493 23.77 13.76 -3.06
CA LEU A 493 22.48 13.88 -3.75
C LEU A 493 21.33 13.42 -2.88
N LEU A 494 21.49 12.32 -2.13
CA LEU A 494 20.47 11.82 -1.22
C LEU A 494 20.16 12.83 -0.12
N ASP A 495 21.19 13.43 0.49
CA ASP A 495 21.04 14.44 1.53
C ASP A 495 20.46 15.74 0.98
N TRP A 496 20.88 16.14 -0.22
CA TRP A 496 20.32 17.31 -0.89
C TRP A 496 18.83 17.13 -1.19
N LEU A 497 18.44 15.98 -1.78
CA LEU A 497 17.02 15.68 -2.05
C LEU A 497 16.20 15.60 -0.77
N ALA A 498 16.74 15.00 0.29
CA ALA A 498 16.07 14.93 1.60
C ALA A 498 15.87 16.32 2.21
N SER A 499 16.89 17.19 2.13
CA SER A 499 16.78 18.58 2.58
C SER A 499 15.76 19.35 1.75
N GLU A 500 15.83 19.25 0.42
CA GLU A 500 14.90 19.89 -0.50
C GLU A 500 13.45 19.48 -0.26
N PHE A 501 13.23 18.16 0.03
CA PHE A 501 11.91 17.65 0.36
C PHE A 501 11.33 18.30 1.61
N MET A 502 12.12 18.44 2.67
CA MET A 502 11.71 19.13 3.90
C MET A 502 11.51 20.64 3.66
N ASP A 503 12.44 21.27 2.96
CA ASP A 503 12.43 22.73 2.73
C ASP A 503 11.30 23.17 1.79
N SER A 504 10.87 22.30 0.86
CA SER A 504 9.71 22.53 -0.03
C SER A 504 8.36 22.24 0.62
N GLY A 505 8.30 22.07 1.95
CA GLY A 505 7.07 21.76 2.70
C GLY A 505 6.60 20.34 2.48
N TRP A 506 7.53 19.39 2.32
CA TRP A 506 7.24 17.97 2.18
C TRP A 506 6.35 17.63 0.95
N SER A 507 6.42 18.45 -0.13
CA SER A 507 5.67 18.21 -1.37
C SER A 507 6.27 17.08 -2.19
N LEU A 508 5.50 16.00 -2.37
CA LEU A 508 5.89 14.89 -3.23
C LEU A 508 5.95 15.32 -4.70
N LYS A 509 4.98 16.11 -5.16
CA LYS A 509 4.96 16.60 -6.54
C LYS A 509 6.15 17.50 -6.85
N HIS A 510 6.67 18.22 -5.87
CA HIS A 510 7.90 19.02 -6.04
C HIS A 510 9.10 18.13 -6.34
N ILE A 511 9.31 17.07 -5.56
CA ILE A 511 10.41 16.11 -5.80
C ILE A 511 10.25 15.40 -7.13
N HIS A 512 9.05 14.98 -7.48
CA HIS A 512 8.77 14.40 -8.79
C HIS A 512 9.14 15.35 -9.93
N ARG A 513 8.66 16.59 -9.86
CA ARG A 513 8.97 17.64 -10.84
C ARG A 513 10.47 17.84 -10.99
N LEU A 514 11.19 17.91 -9.89
CA LEU A 514 12.63 18.11 -9.87
C LEU A 514 13.36 16.96 -10.59
N ILE A 515 13.01 15.71 -10.28
CA ILE A 515 13.65 14.53 -10.87
C ILE A 515 13.32 14.43 -12.37
N VAL A 516 12.04 14.51 -12.75
CA VAL A 516 11.65 14.31 -14.16
C VAL A 516 12.05 15.47 -15.07
N SER A 517 12.33 16.65 -14.50
CA SER A 517 12.86 17.80 -15.28
C SER A 517 14.37 17.74 -15.50
N SER A 518 15.09 16.86 -14.78
CA SER A 518 16.55 16.74 -14.92
C SER A 518 16.97 16.21 -16.29
N ALA A 519 18.13 16.63 -16.76
CA ALA A 519 18.80 16.05 -17.93
C ALA A 519 19.10 14.55 -17.70
N THR A 520 19.41 14.18 -16.46
CA THR A 520 19.65 12.80 -16.02
C THR A 520 18.44 11.89 -16.30
N TYR A 521 17.21 12.35 -15.99
CA TYR A 521 15.98 11.61 -16.29
C TYR A 521 15.73 11.51 -17.79
N ARG A 522 16.05 12.55 -18.56
CA ARG A 522 15.80 12.62 -20.00
C ARG A 522 16.82 11.86 -20.85
N GLN A 523 17.87 11.27 -20.26
CA GLN A 523 18.83 10.44 -20.99
C GLN A 523 18.16 9.28 -21.74
N SER A 524 18.78 8.85 -22.86
CA SER A 524 18.43 7.58 -23.53
C SER A 524 18.67 6.38 -22.60
N SER A 525 17.88 5.33 -22.78
CA SER A 525 18.04 4.03 -22.12
C SER A 525 18.85 3.02 -22.94
N ASP A 526 19.41 3.43 -24.08
CA ASP A 526 20.16 2.57 -24.96
C ASP A 526 21.33 1.88 -24.23
N ALA A 527 21.59 0.64 -24.62
CA ALA A 527 22.69 -0.14 -24.08
C ALA A 527 24.03 0.56 -24.37
N ARG A 528 24.88 0.57 -23.36
CA ARG A 528 26.25 1.13 -23.43
C ARG A 528 27.25 0.02 -23.16
N PRO A 529 27.69 -0.72 -24.20
CA PRO A 529 28.60 -1.88 -24.04
C PRO A 529 29.87 -1.54 -23.28
N GLU A 530 30.42 -0.32 -23.42
CA GLU A 530 31.61 0.16 -22.74
C GLU A 530 31.44 0.29 -21.21
N LEU A 531 30.21 0.35 -20.72
CA LEU A 531 29.85 0.38 -19.28
C LEU A 531 29.49 -0.99 -18.72
N ALA A 532 29.37 -2.03 -19.55
CA ALA A 532 28.94 -3.35 -19.13
C ALA A 532 29.78 -3.98 -18.03
N VAL A 533 31.10 -3.62 -17.97
CA VAL A 533 32.01 -4.05 -16.91
C VAL A 533 32.17 -3.02 -15.81
N ARG A 534 32.17 -1.73 -16.14
CA ARG A 534 32.48 -0.64 -15.19
C ARG A 534 31.27 -0.30 -14.29
N ASP A 535 30.07 -0.30 -14.86
CA ASP A 535 28.82 0.02 -14.15
C ASP A 535 27.65 -0.81 -14.69
N PRO A 536 27.68 -2.16 -14.52
CA PRO A 536 26.66 -3.07 -15.07
C PRO A 536 25.26 -2.77 -14.53
N GLU A 537 25.16 -2.31 -13.29
CA GLU A 537 23.91 -1.99 -12.62
C GLU A 537 23.45 -0.53 -12.81
N ASN A 538 24.19 0.25 -13.62
CA ASN A 538 23.92 1.68 -13.84
C ASN A 538 23.78 2.48 -12.51
N LYS A 539 24.66 2.20 -11.55
CA LYS A 539 24.73 2.88 -10.25
C LYS A 539 25.00 4.38 -10.37
N LEU A 540 25.76 4.73 -11.40
CA LEU A 540 26.20 6.10 -11.67
C LEU A 540 25.18 6.91 -12.46
N ALA A 541 24.04 6.32 -12.84
CA ALA A 541 22.99 6.95 -13.65
C ALA A 541 23.53 7.57 -14.96
N ALA A 542 24.49 6.89 -15.60
CA ALA A 542 25.10 7.33 -16.87
C ALA A 542 24.15 7.20 -18.08
N ARG A 543 23.05 6.50 -17.94
CA ARG A 543 21.94 6.37 -18.88
C ARG A 543 20.62 6.20 -18.11
N GLN A 544 19.50 6.29 -18.79
CA GLN A 544 18.23 5.91 -18.17
C GLN A 544 18.09 4.37 -18.11
N ALA A 545 17.35 3.88 -17.13
CA ALA A 545 17.08 2.45 -17.00
C ALA A 545 15.87 2.04 -17.86
N ARG A 546 16.01 0.94 -18.60
CA ARG A 546 14.87 0.26 -19.24
C ARG A 546 14.22 -0.63 -18.18
N LEU A 547 12.95 -0.41 -17.90
CA LEU A 547 12.24 -1.07 -16.82
C LEU A 547 10.97 -1.73 -17.33
N ARG A 548 10.76 -3.03 -17.02
CA ARG A 548 9.47 -3.67 -17.22
C ARG A 548 8.41 -2.95 -16.37
N LEU A 549 7.25 -2.70 -16.97
CA LEU A 549 6.11 -2.09 -16.30
C LEU A 549 5.59 -2.98 -15.16
N SER A 550 4.93 -2.39 -14.18
CA SER A 550 4.20 -3.14 -13.15
C SER A 550 3.00 -3.89 -13.75
N ALA A 551 2.56 -4.94 -13.09
CA ALA A 551 1.42 -5.74 -13.50
C ALA A 551 0.17 -4.91 -13.85
N GLU A 552 -0.15 -3.95 -12.97
CA GLU A 552 -1.28 -3.04 -13.17
C GLU A 552 -1.08 -2.19 -14.43
N ALA A 553 0.12 -1.60 -14.62
CA ALA A 553 0.40 -0.73 -15.75
C ALA A 553 0.41 -1.48 -17.09
N ILE A 554 0.85 -2.74 -17.13
CA ILE A 554 0.77 -3.59 -18.34
C ILE A 554 -0.69 -3.80 -18.75
N ARG A 555 -1.54 -4.23 -17.80
CA ARG A 555 -2.97 -4.43 -18.06
C ARG A 555 -3.67 -3.12 -18.41
N ASP A 556 -3.42 -2.06 -17.67
CA ASP A 556 -4.03 -0.75 -17.88
C ASP A 556 -3.65 -0.17 -19.25
N SER A 557 -2.39 -0.38 -19.69
CA SER A 557 -1.94 0.02 -21.02
C SER A 557 -2.69 -0.74 -22.12
N ALA A 558 -2.86 -2.06 -21.99
CA ALA A 558 -3.60 -2.86 -22.96
C ALA A 558 -5.07 -2.40 -23.07
N LEU A 559 -5.72 -2.12 -21.93
CA LEU A 559 -7.09 -1.59 -21.91
C LEU A 559 -7.17 -0.17 -22.48
N ALA A 560 -6.18 0.68 -22.21
CA ALA A 560 -6.16 2.07 -22.71
C ALA A 560 -6.00 2.13 -24.23
N VAL A 561 -5.03 1.39 -24.78
CA VAL A 561 -4.77 1.41 -26.23
C VAL A 561 -5.88 0.73 -27.04
N SER A 562 -6.57 -0.24 -26.46
CA SER A 562 -7.73 -0.91 -27.06
C SER A 562 -9.04 -0.10 -26.95
N GLY A 563 -9.08 0.94 -26.09
CA GLY A 563 -10.28 1.75 -25.84
C GLY A 563 -11.26 1.13 -24.83
N LEU A 564 -10.88 0.04 -24.17
CA LEU A 564 -11.72 -0.64 -23.18
C LEU A 564 -11.63 0.00 -21.78
N LEU A 565 -10.55 0.71 -21.47
CA LEU A 565 -10.31 1.23 -20.12
C LEU A 565 -11.48 2.05 -19.58
N SER A 566 -11.99 1.69 -18.41
CA SER A 566 -12.95 2.50 -17.67
C SER A 566 -12.22 3.70 -17.03
N PRO A 567 -12.69 4.94 -17.24
CA PRO A 567 -12.06 6.15 -16.70
C PRO A 567 -12.40 6.41 -15.22
N GLU A 568 -13.24 5.59 -14.61
CA GLU A 568 -13.69 5.81 -13.23
C GLU A 568 -12.56 5.70 -12.23
N ILE A 569 -12.50 6.66 -11.31
CA ILE A 569 -11.49 6.74 -10.23
C ILE A 569 -12.15 6.48 -8.89
N GLY A 570 -11.48 5.68 -8.05
CA GLY A 570 -11.96 5.40 -6.70
C GLY A 570 -13.05 4.33 -6.63
N GLY A 571 -13.73 4.26 -5.49
CA GLY A 571 -14.82 3.31 -5.26
C GLY A 571 -14.38 1.88 -4.91
N PRO A 572 -15.33 0.96 -4.75
CA PRO A 572 -15.11 -0.43 -4.36
C PRO A 572 -14.19 -1.20 -5.31
N SER A 573 -13.62 -2.29 -4.80
CA SER A 573 -12.80 -3.22 -5.59
C SER A 573 -13.65 -4.02 -6.57
N VAL A 574 -13.06 -4.33 -7.74
CA VAL A 574 -13.71 -5.01 -8.87
C VAL A 574 -13.08 -6.38 -9.13
N ARG A 575 -13.81 -7.23 -9.82
CA ARG A 575 -13.42 -8.60 -10.15
C ARG A 575 -13.43 -8.80 -11.66
N PRO A 576 -12.30 -8.63 -12.36
CA PRO A 576 -12.22 -8.90 -13.80
C PRO A 576 -12.35 -10.39 -14.10
N PRO A 577 -12.53 -10.78 -15.40
CA PRO A 577 -12.56 -12.18 -15.82
C PRO A 577 -11.32 -12.94 -15.37
N LEU A 578 -11.52 -14.22 -15.03
CA LEU A 578 -10.45 -15.14 -14.73
C LEU A 578 -10.15 -16.06 -15.92
N PRO A 579 -8.90 -16.51 -16.11
CA PRO A 579 -8.60 -17.65 -16.96
C PRO A 579 -9.42 -18.87 -16.53
N ALA A 580 -9.89 -19.67 -17.50
CA ALA A 580 -10.73 -20.85 -17.22
C ALA A 580 -10.04 -21.90 -16.32
N SER A 581 -8.71 -21.88 -16.26
CA SER A 581 -7.89 -22.75 -15.41
C SER A 581 -7.66 -22.20 -13.99
N ALA A 582 -8.10 -20.97 -13.70
CA ALA A 582 -7.84 -20.36 -12.40
C ALA A 582 -8.82 -20.87 -11.35
N THR A 583 -8.30 -21.37 -10.25
CA THR A 583 -9.05 -21.83 -9.07
C THR A 583 -9.01 -20.76 -7.97
N ILE A 584 -9.49 -19.57 -8.25
CA ILE A 584 -9.81 -18.60 -7.20
C ILE A 584 -11.20 -18.99 -6.68
N GLY A 585 -11.40 -18.99 -5.36
CA GLY A 585 -12.58 -19.56 -4.70
C GLY A 585 -13.94 -19.25 -5.35
N LYS A 586 -14.94 -20.03 -5.04
CA LYS A 586 -16.30 -19.98 -5.62
C LYS A 586 -16.99 -18.62 -5.58
N ASP A 587 -16.45 -17.67 -4.79
CA ASP A 587 -17.02 -16.35 -4.56
C ASP A 587 -16.49 -15.27 -5.54
N TRP A 588 -15.65 -15.64 -6.50
CA TRP A 588 -15.21 -14.70 -7.53
C TRP A 588 -16.28 -14.52 -8.60
N ILE A 589 -17.26 -13.67 -8.28
CA ILE A 589 -18.28 -13.28 -9.25
C ILE A 589 -17.74 -12.12 -10.06
N GLU A 590 -17.61 -12.30 -11.37
CA GLU A 590 -17.11 -11.29 -12.30
C GLU A 590 -17.95 -10.01 -12.26
N SER A 591 -17.30 -8.85 -12.22
CA SER A 591 -17.95 -7.55 -12.30
C SER A 591 -18.58 -7.33 -13.67
N ALA A 592 -19.79 -6.77 -13.69
CA ALA A 592 -20.52 -6.48 -14.92
C ALA A 592 -20.15 -5.13 -15.52
N GLY A 593 -20.46 -4.95 -16.83
CA GLY A 593 -20.36 -3.66 -17.51
C GLY A 593 -18.94 -3.10 -17.54
N ARG A 594 -18.80 -1.79 -17.27
CA ARG A 594 -17.50 -1.10 -17.35
C ARG A 594 -16.56 -1.41 -16.18
N ASP A 595 -17.07 -1.91 -15.05
CA ASP A 595 -16.27 -2.27 -13.88
C ASP A 595 -15.25 -3.38 -14.18
N ARG A 596 -15.57 -4.26 -15.12
CA ARG A 596 -14.67 -5.31 -15.58
C ARG A 596 -13.37 -4.75 -16.23
N TYR A 597 -13.40 -3.50 -16.70
CA TYR A 597 -12.30 -2.82 -17.39
C TYR A 597 -11.67 -1.69 -16.58
N ARG A 598 -11.92 -1.63 -15.28
CA ARG A 598 -11.28 -0.67 -14.41
C ARG A 598 -9.80 -0.95 -14.27
N ARG A 599 -9.03 0.05 -13.83
CA ARG A 599 -7.58 -0.07 -13.66
C ARG A 599 -7.20 -1.20 -12.69
N GLY A 600 -6.02 -1.79 -12.90
CA GLY A 600 -5.47 -2.87 -12.10
C GLY A 600 -5.39 -2.56 -10.60
N LEU A 601 -5.23 -1.30 -10.22
CA LEU A 601 -5.31 -0.81 -8.84
C LEU A 601 -6.62 -1.17 -8.12
N TYR A 602 -7.72 -1.27 -8.87
CA TYR A 602 -9.05 -1.56 -8.31
C TYR A 602 -9.42 -3.04 -8.29
N ILE A 603 -8.58 -3.90 -8.85
CA ILE A 603 -8.81 -5.35 -8.76
C ILE A 603 -8.77 -5.78 -7.30
N GLN A 604 -9.77 -6.55 -6.88
CA GLN A 604 -9.84 -7.10 -5.53
C GLN A 604 -8.57 -7.91 -5.22
N LEU A 605 -7.86 -7.51 -4.18
CA LEU A 605 -6.66 -8.18 -3.72
C LEU A 605 -6.98 -9.12 -2.55
N ASN A 606 -7.14 -10.40 -2.86
CA ASN A 606 -7.23 -11.46 -1.88
C ASN A 606 -5.82 -11.95 -1.55
N ARG A 607 -5.48 -12.09 -0.27
CA ARG A 607 -4.13 -12.46 0.15
C ARG A 607 -3.77 -13.89 -0.19
N THR A 608 -4.67 -14.82 0.08
CA THR A 608 -4.43 -16.27 -0.15
C THR A 608 -4.64 -16.70 -1.60
N ALA A 609 -5.46 -15.96 -2.35
CA ALA A 609 -5.78 -16.26 -3.74
C ALA A 609 -5.83 -14.96 -4.58
N PRO A 610 -4.68 -14.29 -4.78
CA PRO A 610 -4.64 -13.05 -5.54
C PRO A 610 -4.86 -13.30 -7.04
N TYR A 611 -5.27 -12.26 -7.76
CA TYR A 611 -5.55 -12.33 -9.20
C TYR A 611 -4.30 -12.77 -9.99
N PRO A 612 -4.37 -13.87 -10.78
CA PRO A 612 -3.20 -14.55 -11.35
C PRO A 612 -2.27 -13.66 -12.19
N LEU A 613 -2.83 -12.81 -13.04
CA LEU A 613 -2.05 -11.89 -13.86
C LEU A 613 -1.18 -10.96 -13.00
N LEU A 614 -1.75 -10.41 -11.92
CA LEU A 614 -1.00 -9.51 -11.04
C LEU A 614 0.17 -10.24 -10.37
N VAL A 615 -0.06 -11.45 -9.86
CA VAL A 615 1.00 -12.27 -9.23
C VAL A 615 2.10 -12.64 -10.21
N ASN A 616 1.72 -13.10 -11.41
CA ASN A 616 2.69 -13.51 -12.41
C ASN A 616 3.59 -12.36 -12.87
N PHE A 617 3.15 -11.11 -12.72
CA PHE A 617 3.94 -9.90 -12.96
C PHE A 617 4.45 -9.22 -11.68
N ASP A 618 4.72 -10.02 -10.64
CA ASP A 618 5.38 -9.63 -9.38
C ASP A 618 4.61 -8.59 -8.54
N ALA A 619 3.28 -8.52 -8.65
CA ALA A 619 2.50 -7.71 -7.72
C ALA A 619 2.51 -8.34 -6.32
N PRO A 620 2.56 -7.54 -5.23
CA PRO A 620 2.57 -8.06 -3.87
C PRO A 620 1.21 -8.65 -3.49
N ASN A 621 1.24 -9.60 -2.56
CA ASN A 621 0.06 -10.25 -2.00
C ASN A 621 -0.49 -9.57 -0.73
N GLY A 622 0.16 -8.50 -0.24
CA GLY A 622 -0.30 -7.73 0.93
C GLY A 622 -0.03 -8.39 2.29
N TYR A 623 0.83 -9.41 2.37
CA TYR A 623 1.19 -10.00 3.67
C TYR A 623 2.13 -9.14 4.51
N GLY A 624 3.00 -8.37 3.88
CA GLY A 624 3.95 -7.48 4.55
C GLY A 624 4.21 -6.21 3.76
N ALA A 625 4.83 -5.23 4.41
CA ALA A 625 5.24 -3.99 3.77
C ALA A 625 6.27 -4.27 2.67
N LEU A 626 6.01 -3.83 1.45
CA LEU A 626 6.91 -4.00 0.32
C LEU A 626 7.42 -2.64 -0.16
N CYS A 627 8.72 -2.40 0.05
CA CYS A 627 9.37 -1.14 -0.34
C CYS A 627 9.94 -1.17 -1.76
N ARG A 628 10.07 -2.36 -2.35
CA ARG A 628 10.59 -2.57 -3.70
C ARG A 628 10.00 -3.83 -4.30
N ARG A 629 9.34 -3.71 -5.44
CA ARG A 629 8.87 -4.87 -6.21
C ARG A 629 10.01 -5.55 -6.96
N SER A 630 9.96 -6.86 -7.05
CA SER A 630 10.77 -7.62 -8.00
C SER A 630 10.34 -7.29 -9.44
N ARG A 631 11.24 -7.51 -10.39
CA ARG A 631 10.96 -7.43 -11.83
C ARG A 631 11.55 -8.66 -12.48
N SER A 632 10.83 -9.78 -12.36
CA SER A 632 11.23 -11.05 -12.98
C SER A 632 10.86 -11.07 -14.46
N ASN A 633 11.47 -11.99 -15.20
CA ASN A 633 11.08 -12.31 -16.58
C ASN A 633 10.89 -13.82 -16.67
N THR A 634 9.64 -14.26 -16.81
CA THR A 634 9.27 -15.66 -16.73
C THR A 634 8.41 -16.12 -17.93
N PRO A 635 8.45 -17.39 -18.33
CA PRO A 635 7.58 -17.91 -19.38
C PRO A 635 6.07 -17.74 -19.06
N LEU A 636 5.69 -17.75 -17.78
CA LEU A 636 4.30 -17.51 -17.37
C LEU A 636 3.81 -16.12 -17.72
N GLN A 637 4.68 -15.12 -17.71
CA GLN A 637 4.34 -13.76 -18.12
C GLN A 637 4.00 -13.72 -19.62
N ALA A 638 4.81 -14.35 -20.47
CA ALA A 638 4.52 -14.46 -21.89
C ALA A 638 3.20 -15.21 -22.16
N LEU A 639 2.95 -16.30 -21.43
CA LEU A 639 1.69 -17.04 -21.52
C LEU A 639 0.47 -16.19 -21.10
N ASN A 640 0.60 -15.36 -20.06
CA ASN A 640 -0.45 -14.42 -19.68
C ASN A 640 -0.76 -13.42 -20.79
N LEU A 641 0.27 -12.79 -21.37
CA LEU A 641 0.05 -11.80 -22.43
C LEU A 641 -0.63 -12.40 -23.66
N LEU A 642 -0.44 -13.70 -23.92
CA LEU A 642 -1.04 -14.40 -25.07
C LEU A 642 -2.45 -14.94 -24.78
N ASN A 643 -2.72 -15.39 -23.53
CA ASN A 643 -3.90 -16.24 -23.25
C ASN A 643 -4.85 -15.66 -22.19
N ASP A 644 -4.44 -14.65 -21.43
CA ASP A 644 -5.32 -14.06 -20.42
C ASP A 644 -6.53 -13.40 -21.09
N PRO A 645 -7.76 -13.64 -20.59
CA PRO A 645 -8.98 -13.07 -21.17
C PRO A 645 -8.91 -11.56 -21.41
N ALA A 646 -8.31 -10.79 -20.49
CA ALA A 646 -8.18 -9.35 -20.65
C ALA A 646 -7.31 -8.96 -21.84
N PHE A 647 -6.22 -9.69 -22.12
CA PHE A 647 -5.35 -9.43 -23.28
C PHE A 647 -5.98 -9.89 -24.58
N VAL A 648 -6.69 -11.02 -24.61
CA VAL A 648 -7.42 -11.49 -25.79
C VAL A 648 -8.53 -10.51 -26.16
N GLU A 649 -9.28 -10.01 -25.18
CA GLU A 649 -10.29 -8.98 -25.40
C GLU A 649 -9.67 -7.67 -25.87
N ALA A 650 -8.58 -7.23 -25.27
CA ALA A 650 -7.86 -6.02 -25.66
C ALA A 650 -7.33 -6.12 -27.11
N ALA A 651 -6.78 -7.27 -27.50
CA ALA A 651 -6.31 -7.48 -28.88
C ALA A 651 -7.46 -7.39 -29.91
N ARG A 652 -8.62 -7.99 -29.62
CA ARG A 652 -9.82 -7.88 -30.46
C ARG A 652 -10.33 -6.44 -30.54
N ALA A 653 -10.43 -5.76 -29.42
CA ALA A 653 -10.88 -4.38 -29.36
C ALA A 653 -9.91 -3.42 -30.07
N LEU A 654 -8.59 -3.62 -29.92
CA LEU A 654 -7.57 -2.85 -30.64
C LEU A 654 -7.66 -3.06 -32.15
N ALA A 655 -7.89 -4.29 -32.59
CA ALA A 655 -8.14 -4.58 -34.01
C ALA A 655 -9.34 -3.82 -34.54
N VAL A 656 -10.45 -3.77 -33.82
CA VAL A 656 -11.64 -2.99 -34.22
C VAL A 656 -11.32 -1.50 -34.21
N ARG A 657 -10.73 -0.97 -33.15
CA ARG A 657 -10.37 0.44 -33.00
C ARG A 657 -9.45 0.92 -34.10
N SER A 658 -8.38 0.18 -34.41
CA SER A 658 -7.44 0.53 -35.47
C SER A 658 -8.08 0.54 -36.85
N GLY A 659 -9.08 -0.33 -37.09
CA GLY A 659 -9.87 -0.32 -38.32
C GLY A 659 -10.76 0.91 -38.45
N ILE A 660 -11.42 1.32 -37.35
CA ILE A 660 -12.25 2.53 -37.34
C ILE A 660 -11.39 3.79 -37.54
N GLU A 661 -10.26 3.89 -36.86
CA GLU A 661 -9.40 5.08 -36.85
C GLU A 661 -8.42 5.14 -38.04
N GLY A 662 -7.93 4.00 -38.54
CA GLY A 662 -6.97 3.89 -39.64
C GLY A 662 -7.59 3.57 -41.01
N GLY A 663 -8.85 3.10 -41.04
CA GLY A 663 -9.56 2.69 -42.25
C GLY A 663 -9.08 1.34 -42.80
N ASN A 664 -9.51 1.00 -44.03
CA ASN A 664 -9.28 -0.31 -44.64
C ASN A 664 -7.89 -0.45 -45.31
N ASN A 665 -7.13 0.63 -45.43
CA ASN A 665 -5.78 0.55 -45.98
C ASN A 665 -4.83 -0.06 -45.00
N PHE A 666 -4.16 -1.16 -45.35
CA PHE A 666 -3.25 -1.89 -44.47
C PHE A 666 -2.19 -0.99 -43.81
N GLN A 667 -1.50 -0.16 -44.58
CA GLN A 667 -0.42 0.68 -44.08
C GLN A 667 -0.95 1.72 -43.08
N ARG A 668 -2.04 2.41 -43.37
CA ARG A 668 -2.63 3.40 -42.47
C ARG A 668 -3.12 2.76 -41.19
N ARG A 669 -3.74 1.60 -41.28
CA ARG A 669 -4.24 0.86 -40.12
C ARG A 669 -3.09 0.33 -39.27
N LEU A 670 -2.01 -0.15 -39.87
CA LEU A 670 -0.80 -0.58 -39.16
C LEU A 670 -0.12 0.61 -38.46
N ASP A 671 0.06 1.75 -39.17
CA ASP A 671 0.58 2.99 -38.61
C ASP A 671 -0.23 3.38 -37.38
N ARG A 672 -1.55 3.36 -37.47
CA ARG A 672 -2.43 3.70 -36.36
C ARG A 672 -2.30 2.75 -35.19
N SER A 673 -2.16 1.45 -35.45
CA SER A 673 -1.93 0.46 -34.39
C SER A 673 -0.63 0.72 -33.62
N PHE A 674 0.47 1.05 -34.33
CA PHE A 674 1.74 1.44 -33.71
C PHE A 674 1.66 2.75 -32.93
N GLU A 675 1.00 3.77 -33.48
CA GLU A 675 0.78 5.04 -32.79
C GLU A 675 0.00 4.84 -31.48
N LEU A 676 -1.03 3.99 -31.48
CA LEU A 676 -1.80 3.66 -30.28
C LEU A 676 -0.96 2.95 -29.22
N CYS A 677 -0.18 1.94 -29.61
CA CYS A 677 0.55 1.09 -28.68
C CYS A 677 1.90 1.68 -28.24
N LEU A 678 2.64 2.29 -29.16
CA LEU A 678 4.05 2.63 -28.98
C LEU A 678 4.34 4.13 -29.16
N GLY A 679 3.38 4.92 -29.65
CA GLY A 679 3.56 6.36 -29.90
C GLY A 679 4.47 6.68 -31.08
N ARG A 680 4.75 5.70 -31.95
CA ARG A 680 5.57 5.82 -33.15
C ARG A 680 4.95 5.07 -34.34
N LYS A 681 5.43 5.30 -35.53
CA LYS A 681 5.14 4.47 -36.69
C LYS A 681 6.06 3.23 -36.70
N PRO A 682 5.65 2.15 -37.41
CA PRO A 682 6.50 0.99 -37.61
C PRO A 682 7.73 1.33 -38.48
N ALA A 683 8.85 0.69 -38.20
CA ALA A 683 10.04 0.68 -39.06
C ALA A 683 9.76 -0.11 -40.35
N ASN A 684 10.63 0.00 -41.37
CA ASN A 684 10.41 -0.65 -42.66
C ASN A 684 10.40 -2.18 -42.55
N ASP A 685 11.32 -2.76 -41.78
CA ASP A 685 11.39 -4.19 -41.52
C ASP A 685 10.19 -4.68 -40.72
N GLU A 686 9.73 -3.94 -39.70
CA GLU A 686 8.50 -4.26 -38.96
C GLU A 686 7.28 -4.30 -39.91
N ARG A 687 7.19 -3.36 -40.88
CA ARG A 687 6.13 -3.34 -41.89
C ARG A 687 6.15 -4.58 -42.75
N GLU A 688 7.33 -4.94 -43.25
CA GLU A 688 7.49 -6.09 -44.14
C GLU A 688 7.09 -7.38 -43.46
N TRP A 689 7.57 -7.63 -42.26
CA TRP A 689 7.23 -8.84 -41.49
C TRP A 689 5.74 -8.92 -41.13
N LEU A 690 5.14 -7.80 -40.72
CA LEU A 690 3.74 -7.78 -40.33
C LEU A 690 2.81 -7.85 -41.55
N LEU A 691 3.23 -7.34 -42.71
CA LEU A 691 2.50 -7.52 -43.96
C LEU A 691 2.52 -8.98 -44.41
N GLU A 692 3.69 -9.65 -44.34
CA GLU A 692 3.82 -11.07 -44.65
C GLU A 692 2.94 -11.93 -43.71
N TYR A 693 2.96 -11.64 -42.41
CA TYR A 693 2.07 -12.29 -41.46
C TYR A 693 0.60 -12.10 -41.84
N TRP A 694 0.16 -10.86 -42.07
CA TRP A 694 -1.22 -10.52 -42.41
C TRP A 694 -1.72 -11.24 -43.64
N GLN A 695 -0.91 -11.34 -44.69
CA GLN A 695 -1.26 -12.01 -45.93
C GLN A 695 -1.48 -13.53 -45.78
N LYS A 696 -0.89 -14.13 -44.77
CA LYS A 696 -0.99 -15.57 -44.46
C LYS A 696 -2.17 -15.94 -43.57
N GLN A 697 -2.89 -14.96 -43.04
CA GLN A 697 -3.97 -15.18 -42.08
C GLN A 697 -5.33 -14.80 -42.68
N PRO A 698 -6.41 -15.55 -42.35
CA PRO A 698 -7.76 -15.15 -42.78
C PRO A 698 -8.26 -13.94 -41.97
N GLU A 699 -8.94 -13.00 -42.63
CA GLU A 699 -9.66 -11.94 -41.89
C GLU A 699 -10.91 -12.52 -41.22
N PRO A 700 -11.30 -12.04 -40.02
CA PRO A 700 -10.72 -10.95 -39.20
C PRO A 700 -9.57 -11.37 -38.26
N MET A 701 -9.15 -12.62 -38.30
CA MET A 701 -8.12 -13.16 -37.40
C MET A 701 -6.76 -12.46 -37.58
N ALA A 702 -6.42 -12.05 -38.79
CA ALA A 702 -5.16 -11.37 -39.08
C ALA A 702 -4.95 -10.12 -38.24
N TRP A 703 -5.93 -9.25 -38.12
CA TRP A 703 -5.82 -8.03 -37.32
C TRP A 703 -5.85 -8.26 -35.82
N THR A 704 -6.60 -9.26 -35.36
CA THR A 704 -6.54 -9.67 -33.95
C THR A 704 -5.16 -10.22 -33.60
N GLY A 705 -4.57 -11.04 -34.48
CA GLY A 705 -3.22 -11.54 -34.31
C GLY A 705 -2.17 -10.44 -34.32
N LEU A 706 -2.22 -9.50 -35.27
CA LEU A 706 -1.34 -8.32 -35.31
C LEU A 706 -1.45 -7.49 -34.00
N SER A 707 -2.67 -7.26 -33.53
CA SER A 707 -2.92 -6.55 -32.28
C SER A 707 -2.33 -7.30 -31.08
N SER A 708 -2.46 -8.63 -31.06
CA SER A 708 -1.84 -9.47 -30.02
C SER A 708 -0.31 -9.36 -30.07
N VAL A 709 0.31 -9.40 -31.25
CA VAL A 709 1.76 -9.20 -31.40
C VAL A 709 2.18 -7.87 -30.82
N LEU A 710 1.51 -6.77 -31.14
CA LEU A 710 1.85 -5.43 -30.61
C LEU A 710 1.74 -5.35 -29.08
N LEU A 711 0.72 -5.95 -28.47
CA LEU A 711 0.55 -5.99 -27.02
C LEU A 711 1.58 -6.89 -26.31
N ASN A 712 2.27 -7.76 -27.05
CA ASN A 712 3.32 -8.66 -26.55
C ASN A 712 4.75 -8.16 -26.81
N LEU A 713 4.93 -7.05 -27.55
CA LEU A 713 6.25 -6.49 -27.77
C LEU A 713 6.91 -6.08 -26.46
N GLU A 714 8.22 -6.31 -26.34
CA GLU A 714 9.00 -5.82 -25.20
C GLU A 714 8.81 -4.31 -25.01
N GLU A 715 8.86 -3.53 -26.09
CA GLU A 715 8.65 -2.07 -26.10
C GLU A 715 7.28 -1.68 -25.51
N PHE A 716 6.25 -2.52 -25.69
CA PHE A 716 4.92 -2.25 -25.13
C PHE A 716 4.90 -2.44 -23.61
N ILE A 717 5.53 -3.50 -23.11
CA ILE A 717 5.51 -3.88 -21.68
C ILE A 717 6.67 -3.27 -20.87
N THR A 718 7.54 -2.50 -21.52
CA THR A 718 8.65 -1.81 -20.86
C THR A 718 8.50 -0.29 -20.95
N ARG A 719 9.22 0.38 -20.07
CA ARG A 719 9.43 1.81 -20.08
C ARG A 719 10.91 2.07 -20.35
N GLU A 720 11.20 2.73 -21.45
CA GLU A 720 12.54 3.10 -21.91
C GLU A 720 13.03 4.40 -21.33
#